data_6bc0ff5e6b409939dc5454c2dd1cb3ff
#
_entry.id   6bc0ff5e6b409939dc5454c2dd1cb3ff
#
_cell.length_a   1.000
_cell.length_b   1.000
_cell.length_c   1.000
_cell.angle_alpha   90.00
_cell.angle_beta   90.00
_cell.angle_gamma   90.00
#
_symmetry.space_group_name_H-M   'P 1'
#
loop_
_entity.id
_entity.type
_entity.pdbx_description
1 polymer ?
#
loop_
_entity_poly.entity_id
_entity_poly.type
_entity_poly.pdbx_seq_one_letter_code
_entity_poly.pdbx_strand_id
1 'polypeptide(L)'
;MPRQVKLTDALDKHVLSILQENEKRIKEISTPFNPIKGEGCGDKRFLLFLPDFPIQKQQLPISMKKIPLVKMLIEFCSCKAVIEELHKDIDEPYNLEDEIEQLVEQFTRIRMKHDPFFFFATFIYIKPKGGGLPFRFVLRRPQRRLLRWLEERRKKNRPIRLILLKARQWGGSTVIQMYMLWLQLMWQKGLNSLIVAQVKDTAETIRGMFEEALKNFPTKFLYEMGEAFSENEPKFVGVGTSGNVKKVPQRFCKIKVGSMERPLSANGEDYNLVHLSEVGLWKKTDGKSPEEVVQNATNGILYRPYTMIAYESTANGTGNFFHKEWLAAVKGESQFEPFFVPWYEIYDMYHLEFESKKQKVEFAKWLYENRSNTNTMSDREEPCTYLWKLWNLGAPLEAINWYMAERKKFTDHADMAAGYPTDDIEAFKHSGAKVFAEDKVDKFRKGCRAPKFIGDVYGDGYKGKKCMQNVRFCEDRQGQLWIWSKPETFDDCKVTNRYLVVVDIGGRSKNADWSVICVFDRYWMMEGGKPYVVAQWYGHIDMDLLAWKAAQIAKYYNDALLVIESNTLETKDKEHILEGGDQSEFILNQIKDVYDNLYARKQSESDIKNKVPVKYGFHTNVATKPMVISVLVQVIREQLYVERDDRCLDEYLTYEKNGTVYEAADGKHDDLLMTRAIGLHICFNEMEMPKMIEYKTRVMTRKVSVSAATII
;
A
#
# COMPACT_ATOMS: atom_id res chain seq x y z
N MET A 1 33.42 39.46 25.51
CA MET A 1 33.91 38.10 25.14
C MET A 1 33.13 37.08 25.95
N PRO A 2 32.35 36.15 25.35
CA PRO A 2 31.72 35.12 26.11
C PRO A 2 32.79 34.14 26.61
N ARG A 3 32.72 33.79 27.90
CA ARG A 3 33.60 32.80 28.53
C ARG A 3 33.48 31.48 27.77
N GLN A 4 34.58 30.97 27.20
CA GLN A 4 34.71 29.58 26.75
C GLN A 4 34.52 28.69 27.95
N VAL A 5 33.41 27.94 27.95
CA VAL A 5 33.19 26.85 28.90
C VAL A 5 34.24 25.78 28.57
N LYS A 6 35.17 25.53 29.51
CA LYS A 6 36.14 24.44 29.38
C LYS A 6 35.37 23.12 29.45
N LEU A 7 35.31 22.39 28.34
CA LEU A 7 34.75 21.06 28.22
C LEU A 7 35.67 20.07 28.95
N THR A 8 35.30 19.63 30.11
CA THR A 8 36.15 18.77 31.00
C THR A 8 35.75 17.28 30.97
N ASP A 9 34.60 16.93 30.38
CA ASP A 9 34.08 15.53 30.37
C ASP A 9 33.99 14.93 28.96
N ALA A 10 34.18 13.59 28.87
CA ALA A 10 33.99 12.85 27.60
C ALA A 10 32.56 12.99 27.05
N LEU A 11 31.55 13.13 27.91
CA LEU A 11 30.17 13.40 27.59
C LEU A 11 30.02 14.72 26.82
N ASP A 12 30.65 15.80 27.31
CA ASP A 12 30.59 17.12 26.67
C ASP A 12 31.20 17.12 25.27
N LYS A 13 32.22 16.28 25.00
CA LYS A 13 32.80 16.08 23.67
C LYS A 13 31.81 15.44 22.70
N HIS A 14 31.07 14.42 23.16
CA HIS A 14 30.04 13.76 22.35
C HIS A 14 28.88 14.69 22.05
N VAL A 15 28.40 15.43 23.04
CA VAL A 15 27.33 16.43 22.86
C VAL A 15 27.77 17.51 21.87
N LEU A 16 29.00 17.99 21.97
CA LEU A 16 29.54 18.98 21.02
C LEU A 16 29.56 18.41 19.59
N SER A 17 29.99 17.17 19.40
CA SER A 17 30.00 16.49 18.11
C SER A 17 28.58 16.36 17.52
N ILE A 18 27.59 16.02 18.35
CA ILE A 18 26.18 15.96 17.95
C ILE A 18 25.70 17.34 17.48
N LEU A 19 25.98 18.41 18.23
CA LEU A 19 25.56 19.75 17.87
C LEU A 19 26.21 20.23 16.57
N GLN A 20 27.52 19.99 16.37
CA GLN A 20 28.21 20.31 15.13
C GLN A 20 27.65 19.56 13.91
N GLU A 21 27.41 18.26 14.07
CA GLU A 21 26.78 17.47 13.00
C GLU A 21 25.35 17.95 12.74
N ASN A 22 24.59 18.30 13.78
CA ASN A 22 23.24 18.85 13.64
C ASN A 22 23.24 20.16 12.83
N GLU A 23 24.12 21.11 13.13
CA GLU A 23 24.23 22.35 12.37
C GLU A 23 24.53 22.10 10.88
N LYS A 24 25.39 21.13 10.58
CA LYS A 24 25.69 20.71 9.22
C LYS A 24 24.44 20.14 8.54
N ARG A 25 23.70 19.23 9.21
CA ARG A 25 22.46 18.62 8.69
C ARG A 25 21.39 19.67 8.43
N ILE A 26 21.15 20.57 9.38
CA ILE A 26 20.17 21.65 9.22
C ILE A 26 20.54 22.52 8.02
N LYS A 27 21.79 22.96 7.92
CA LYS A 27 22.25 23.77 6.77
C LYS A 27 22.03 23.03 5.44
N GLU A 28 22.32 21.74 5.38
CA GLU A 28 22.14 20.95 4.17
C GLU A 28 20.67 20.78 3.77
N ILE A 29 19.77 20.63 4.76
CA ILE A 29 18.33 20.39 4.53
C ILE A 29 17.61 21.71 4.26
N SER A 30 17.84 22.76 5.07
CA SER A 30 17.09 24.01 5.05
C SER A 30 17.49 24.96 3.94
N THR A 31 18.76 24.92 3.48
CA THR A 31 19.24 25.85 2.47
C THR A 31 18.78 25.43 1.08
N PRO A 32 17.88 26.18 0.42
CA PRO A 32 17.50 25.90 -0.96
C PRO A 32 18.67 26.13 -1.90
N PHE A 33 18.74 25.34 -2.98
CA PHE A 33 19.78 25.54 -3.99
C PHE A 33 19.50 26.76 -4.86
N ASN A 34 20.44 27.73 -4.87
CA ASN A 34 20.39 28.87 -5.77
C ASN A 34 21.53 28.80 -6.81
N PRO A 35 21.25 28.39 -8.06
CA PRO A 35 22.29 28.21 -9.07
C PRO A 35 22.94 29.51 -9.54
N ILE A 36 22.29 30.65 -9.32
CA ILE A 36 22.83 31.99 -9.70
C ILE A 36 23.88 32.42 -8.70
N LYS A 37 23.62 32.28 -7.40
CA LYS A 37 24.52 32.66 -6.31
C LYS A 37 25.48 31.52 -5.92
N GLY A 38 25.27 30.32 -6.38
CA GLY A 38 26.03 29.12 -5.98
C GLY A 38 25.80 28.68 -4.53
N GLU A 39 24.73 29.14 -3.89
CA GLU A 39 24.33 28.77 -2.53
C GLU A 39 23.59 27.43 -2.49
N GLY A 40 23.68 26.73 -1.37
CA GLY A 40 23.04 25.45 -1.17
C GLY A 40 23.87 24.26 -1.64
N CYS A 41 23.43 23.03 -1.32
CA CYS A 41 24.12 21.79 -1.69
C CYS A 41 23.85 21.47 -3.16
N GLY A 42 24.81 21.74 -4.01
CA GLY A 42 24.74 21.51 -5.44
C GLY A 42 25.79 20.53 -5.95
N ASP A 43 25.80 20.35 -7.27
CA ASP A 43 26.90 19.69 -7.97
C ASP A 43 28.14 20.57 -7.92
N LYS A 44 29.32 19.97 -8.18
CA LYS A 44 30.56 20.75 -8.33
C LYS A 44 30.40 21.75 -9.48
N ARG A 45 30.60 23.04 -9.16
CA ARG A 45 30.42 24.15 -10.08
C ARG A 45 31.72 24.98 -10.17
N PHE A 46 31.83 25.76 -11.23
CA PHE A 46 32.88 26.74 -11.40
C PHE A 46 32.26 28.12 -11.62
N LEU A 47 32.96 29.15 -11.21
CA LEU A 47 32.55 30.51 -11.44
C LEU A 47 33.12 30.99 -12.77
N LEU A 48 32.24 31.47 -13.66
CA LEU A 48 32.59 32.23 -14.86
C LEU A 48 32.15 33.67 -14.64
N PHE A 49 33.06 34.62 -14.81
CA PHE A 49 32.82 36.06 -14.72
C PHE A 49 32.79 36.65 -16.12
N LEU A 50 31.70 37.31 -16.49
CA LEU A 50 31.48 37.95 -17.78
C LEU A 50 31.01 39.38 -17.51
N PRO A 51 31.87 40.43 -17.64
CA PRO A 51 31.53 41.80 -17.28
C PRO A 51 30.43 42.42 -18.16
N ASP A 52 30.33 41.99 -19.40
CA ASP A 52 29.36 42.41 -20.43
C ASP A 52 28.12 41.53 -20.52
N PHE A 53 27.89 40.63 -19.54
CA PHE A 53 26.72 39.78 -19.47
C PHE A 53 25.69 40.34 -18.48
N PRO A 54 24.38 40.20 -18.73
CA PRO A 54 23.33 40.70 -17.81
C PRO A 54 23.48 40.22 -16.35
N ILE A 55 23.92 38.97 -16.18
CA ILE A 55 24.29 38.39 -14.88
C ILE A 55 25.79 38.09 -14.94
N GLN A 56 26.62 38.99 -14.47
CA GLN A 56 28.07 38.89 -14.61
C GLN A 56 28.70 37.63 -13.98
N LYS A 57 28.17 37.17 -12.85
CA LYS A 57 28.66 35.98 -12.14
C LYS A 57 27.80 34.77 -12.48
N GLN A 58 28.40 33.80 -13.19
CA GLN A 58 27.75 32.60 -13.64
C GLN A 58 28.31 31.38 -12.91
N GLN A 59 27.49 30.71 -12.06
CA GLN A 59 27.85 29.45 -11.41
C GLN A 59 27.41 28.26 -12.30
N LEU A 60 28.36 27.66 -13.01
CA LEU A 60 28.08 26.64 -14.03
C LEU A 60 28.50 25.25 -13.56
N PRO A 61 27.77 24.18 -13.93
CA PRO A 61 28.23 22.81 -13.76
C PRO A 61 29.58 22.56 -14.47
N ILE A 62 30.48 21.79 -13.83
CA ILE A 62 31.80 21.51 -14.42
C ILE A 62 31.71 20.86 -15.80
N SER A 63 30.63 20.04 -16.04
CA SER A 63 30.39 19.40 -17.33
C SER A 63 30.25 20.40 -18.50
N MET A 64 29.81 21.60 -18.24
CA MET A 64 29.66 22.63 -19.27
C MET A 64 30.97 23.19 -19.82
N LYS A 65 32.11 23.00 -19.12
CA LYS A 65 33.42 23.39 -19.63
C LYS A 65 33.79 22.78 -20.98
N LYS A 66 33.13 21.67 -21.36
CA LYS A 66 33.39 20.97 -22.63
C LYS A 66 32.62 21.55 -23.82
N ILE A 67 31.66 22.43 -23.58
CA ILE A 67 30.81 23.04 -24.60
C ILE A 67 31.59 24.13 -25.34
N PRO A 68 31.61 24.14 -26.68
CA PRO A 68 32.44 25.07 -27.45
C PRO A 68 32.27 26.55 -27.05
N LEU A 69 31.03 27.05 -27.05
CA LEU A 69 30.77 28.46 -26.66
C LEU A 69 31.23 28.74 -25.23
N VAL A 70 31.03 27.82 -24.29
CA VAL A 70 31.45 27.97 -22.90
C VAL A 70 32.98 28.00 -22.79
N LYS A 71 33.71 27.23 -23.62
CA LYS A 71 35.18 27.27 -23.70
C LYS A 71 35.65 28.62 -24.14
N MET A 72 35.06 29.18 -25.21
CA MET A 72 35.40 30.54 -25.68
C MET A 72 35.15 31.61 -24.61
N LEU A 73 33.99 31.55 -23.96
CA LEU A 73 33.68 32.48 -22.86
C LEU A 73 34.60 32.33 -21.64
N ILE A 74 35.17 31.15 -21.40
CA ILE A 74 36.21 30.94 -20.36
C ILE A 74 37.55 31.55 -20.80
N GLU A 75 37.90 31.39 -22.06
CA GLU A 75 39.16 31.86 -22.63
C GLU A 75 39.20 33.38 -22.72
N PHE A 76 38.17 34.02 -23.27
CA PHE A 76 38.11 35.46 -23.53
C PHE A 76 37.54 36.27 -22.37
N CYS A 77 36.79 35.67 -21.44
CA CYS A 77 36.13 36.32 -20.30
C CYS A 77 35.25 37.55 -20.65
N SER A 78 34.78 37.64 -21.90
CA SER A 78 33.97 38.76 -22.43
C SER A 78 33.16 38.29 -23.61
N CYS A 79 31.86 38.65 -23.69
CA CYS A 79 31.03 38.37 -24.86
C CYS A 79 31.54 39.15 -26.10
N LYS A 80 31.92 40.42 -25.91
CA LYS A 80 32.46 41.23 -26.99
C LYS A 80 33.70 40.60 -27.61
N ALA A 81 34.68 40.14 -26.80
CA ALA A 81 35.89 39.52 -27.30
C ALA A 81 35.61 38.18 -28.03
N VAL A 82 34.60 37.42 -27.60
CA VAL A 82 34.15 36.20 -28.30
C VAL A 82 33.56 36.55 -29.67
N ILE A 83 32.75 37.61 -29.77
CA ILE A 83 32.16 38.04 -31.04
C ILE A 83 33.23 38.55 -31.99
N GLU A 84 34.16 39.39 -31.52
CA GLU A 84 35.28 39.87 -32.32
C GLU A 84 36.13 38.71 -32.86
N GLU A 85 36.39 37.66 -32.10
CA GLU A 85 37.10 36.47 -32.57
C GLU A 85 36.26 35.65 -33.60
N LEU A 86 34.94 35.57 -33.42
CA LEU A 86 34.06 34.87 -34.37
C LEU A 86 33.95 35.59 -35.72
N HIS A 87 34.07 36.92 -35.75
CA HIS A 87 34.00 37.76 -36.95
C HIS A 87 35.37 38.11 -37.54
N LYS A 88 36.46 37.62 -36.97
CA LYS A 88 37.82 37.97 -37.36
C LYS A 88 38.16 37.80 -38.85
N ASP A 89 37.57 36.75 -39.45
CA ASP A 89 37.81 36.37 -40.84
C ASP A 89 36.59 36.65 -41.73
N ILE A 90 35.61 37.46 -41.26
CA ILE A 90 34.36 37.76 -41.93
C ILE A 90 34.33 39.26 -42.27
N ASP A 91 34.35 39.61 -43.57
CA ASP A 91 34.32 41.01 -44.05
C ASP A 91 32.92 41.63 -44.10
N GLU A 92 31.93 41.06 -43.41
CA GLU A 92 30.57 41.58 -43.37
C GLU A 92 30.38 42.49 -42.15
N PRO A 93 29.73 43.68 -42.32
CA PRO A 93 29.44 44.54 -41.19
C PRO A 93 28.43 43.91 -40.26
N TYR A 94 28.67 43.92 -38.95
CA TYR A 94 27.76 43.45 -37.93
C TYR A 94 27.47 44.50 -36.87
N ASN A 95 26.29 44.39 -36.23
CA ASN A 95 25.94 45.22 -35.07
C ASN A 95 26.35 44.47 -33.80
N LEU A 96 27.32 45.01 -33.08
CA LEU A 96 27.87 44.39 -31.90
C LEU A 96 26.84 44.20 -30.78
N GLU A 97 25.85 45.10 -30.61
CA GLU A 97 24.82 45.00 -29.58
C GLU A 97 23.87 43.84 -29.91
N ASP A 98 23.43 43.69 -31.17
CA ASP A 98 22.59 42.62 -31.62
C ASP A 98 23.29 41.25 -31.48
N GLU A 99 24.58 41.17 -31.81
CA GLU A 99 25.38 39.96 -31.66
C GLU A 99 25.57 39.56 -30.20
N ILE A 100 25.77 40.53 -29.30
CA ILE A 100 25.82 40.28 -27.84
C ILE A 100 24.47 39.70 -27.37
N GLU A 101 23.34 40.27 -27.80
CA GLU A 101 22.01 39.75 -27.42
C GLU A 101 21.80 38.32 -27.91
N GLN A 102 22.18 38.01 -29.15
CA GLN A 102 22.11 36.68 -29.71
C GLN A 102 23.03 35.70 -28.95
N LEU A 103 24.23 36.07 -28.63
CA LEU A 103 25.19 35.26 -27.85
C LEU A 103 24.65 34.98 -26.43
N VAL A 104 24.06 35.97 -25.77
CA VAL A 104 23.41 35.84 -24.46
C VAL A 104 22.24 34.88 -24.53
N GLU A 105 21.41 34.96 -25.59
CA GLU A 105 20.33 34.03 -25.81
C GLU A 105 20.85 32.61 -26.05
N GLN A 106 21.83 32.44 -26.92
CA GLN A 106 22.43 31.12 -27.21
C GLN A 106 23.04 30.51 -25.95
N PHE A 107 23.79 31.30 -25.16
CA PHE A 107 24.34 30.82 -23.89
C PHE A 107 23.23 30.43 -22.92
N THR A 108 22.16 31.20 -22.83
CA THR A 108 21.01 30.92 -21.96
C THR A 108 20.34 29.58 -22.35
N ARG A 109 20.12 29.35 -23.65
CA ARG A 109 19.58 28.08 -24.17
C ARG A 109 20.47 26.89 -23.85
N ILE A 110 21.78 27.04 -24.02
CA ILE A 110 22.79 26.03 -23.64
C ILE A 110 22.72 25.74 -22.14
N ARG A 111 22.67 26.81 -21.32
CA ARG A 111 22.58 26.64 -19.86
C ARG A 111 21.29 25.95 -19.44
N MET A 112 20.15 26.35 -19.97
CA MET A 112 18.85 25.70 -19.72
C MET A 112 18.89 24.19 -20.06
N LYS A 113 19.57 23.82 -21.15
CA LYS A 113 19.72 22.44 -21.61
C LYS A 113 20.65 21.62 -20.74
N HIS A 114 21.74 22.20 -20.24
CA HIS A 114 22.79 21.47 -19.53
C HIS A 114 22.80 21.67 -18.02
N ASP A 115 21.96 22.58 -17.49
CA ASP A 115 21.81 22.88 -16.08
C ASP A 115 20.34 22.89 -15.64
N PRO A 116 19.72 21.72 -15.38
CA PRO A 116 18.31 21.67 -15.00
C PRO A 116 18.01 22.38 -13.68
N PHE A 117 18.99 22.51 -12.76
CA PHE A 117 18.83 23.31 -11.54
C PHE A 117 18.63 24.79 -11.85
N PHE A 118 19.38 25.32 -12.80
CA PHE A 118 19.21 26.69 -13.30
C PHE A 118 17.84 26.83 -14.01
N PHE A 119 17.51 25.89 -14.87
CA PHE A 119 16.23 25.89 -15.60
C PHE A 119 15.05 26.00 -14.64
N PHE A 120 14.99 25.15 -13.62
CA PHE A 120 13.88 25.19 -12.65
C PHE A 120 13.86 26.47 -11.82
N ALA A 121 14.99 26.87 -11.28
CA ALA A 121 15.08 28.04 -10.40
C ALA A 121 14.86 29.38 -11.12
N THR A 122 15.01 29.43 -12.45
CA THR A 122 14.92 30.66 -13.22
C THR A 122 13.65 30.78 -14.05
N PHE A 123 13.22 29.70 -14.70
CA PHE A 123 12.16 29.73 -15.70
C PHE A 123 10.87 29.02 -15.27
N ILE A 124 10.91 28.17 -14.25
CA ILE A 124 9.74 27.40 -13.84
C ILE A 124 9.07 28.05 -12.63
N TYR A 125 7.78 28.27 -12.76
CA TYR A 125 6.91 28.76 -11.70
C TYR A 125 5.94 27.68 -11.27
N ILE A 126 5.72 27.56 -9.96
CA ILE A 126 4.79 26.63 -9.33
C ILE A 126 3.84 27.37 -8.42
N LYS A 127 2.63 26.82 -8.23
CA LYS A 127 1.65 27.37 -7.28
C LYS A 127 1.97 26.97 -5.86
N PRO A 128 1.89 27.90 -4.87
CA PRO A 128 1.98 27.55 -3.46
C PRO A 128 0.74 26.77 -2.99
N LYS A 129 0.93 25.82 -2.07
CA LYS A 129 -0.15 25.00 -1.51
C LYS A 129 -1.22 25.81 -0.76
N GLY A 130 -0.80 26.86 -0.05
CA GLY A 130 -1.68 27.70 0.75
C GLY A 130 -2.41 28.81 -0.02
N GLY A 131 -2.33 28.80 -1.37
CA GLY A 131 -2.79 29.91 -2.20
C GLY A 131 -1.73 31.01 -2.34
N GLY A 132 -1.94 31.95 -3.24
CA GLY A 132 -1.02 33.05 -3.52
C GLY A 132 -0.48 33.02 -4.96
N LEU A 133 0.45 33.95 -5.25
CA LEU A 133 1.07 34.05 -6.58
C LEU A 133 2.06 32.91 -6.83
N PRO A 134 2.17 32.44 -8.08
CA PRO A 134 3.19 31.48 -8.46
C PRO A 134 4.59 32.00 -8.12
N PHE A 135 5.46 31.11 -7.65
CA PHE A 135 6.84 31.43 -7.32
C PHE A 135 7.82 30.52 -8.04
N ARG A 136 9.08 30.95 -8.17
CA ARG A 136 10.12 30.18 -8.87
C ARG A 136 10.42 28.86 -8.14
N PHE A 137 10.55 27.78 -8.91
CA PHE A 137 10.77 26.44 -8.41
C PHE A 137 12.23 26.23 -7.98
N VAL A 138 12.58 26.74 -6.80
CA VAL A 138 13.88 26.52 -6.17
C VAL A 138 13.88 25.22 -5.38
N LEU A 139 14.70 24.27 -5.81
CA LEU A 139 14.67 22.90 -5.32
C LEU A 139 15.18 22.77 -3.87
N ARG A 140 14.48 22.02 -3.06
CA ARG A 140 14.86 21.59 -1.70
C ARG A 140 15.67 20.29 -1.74
N ARG A 141 16.24 19.89 -0.59
CA ARG A 141 17.16 18.72 -0.53
C ARG A 141 16.58 17.45 -1.17
N PRO A 142 15.38 16.91 -0.80
CA PRO A 142 14.88 15.68 -1.41
C PRO A 142 14.65 15.84 -2.91
N GLN A 143 14.20 17.03 -3.35
CA GLN A 143 14.02 17.35 -4.76
C GLN A 143 15.35 17.38 -5.51
N ARG A 144 16.40 17.96 -4.92
CA ARG A 144 17.75 17.97 -5.49
C ARG A 144 18.34 16.56 -5.59
N ARG A 145 18.11 15.71 -4.58
CA ARG A 145 18.53 14.30 -4.60
C ARG A 145 17.88 13.55 -5.76
N LEU A 146 16.56 13.69 -5.91
CA LEU A 146 15.83 13.05 -7.00
C LEU A 146 16.30 13.55 -8.37
N LEU A 147 16.44 14.87 -8.55
CA LEU A 147 16.92 15.45 -9.81
C LEU A 147 18.33 14.95 -10.18
N ARG A 148 19.26 14.87 -9.22
CA ARG A 148 20.59 14.30 -9.46
C ARG A 148 20.52 12.85 -9.88
N TRP A 149 19.68 12.08 -9.20
CA TRP A 149 19.47 10.67 -9.51
C TRP A 149 18.95 10.48 -10.95
N LEU A 150 17.96 11.28 -11.37
CA LEU A 150 17.44 11.27 -12.74
C LEU A 150 18.52 11.63 -13.77
N GLU A 151 19.26 12.73 -13.51
CA GLU A 151 20.33 13.22 -14.39
C GLU A 151 21.53 12.27 -14.52
N GLU A 152 21.84 11.54 -13.47
CA GLU A 152 22.89 10.53 -13.52
C GLU A 152 22.56 9.43 -14.54
N ARG A 153 21.31 8.95 -14.60
CA ARG A 153 20.86 7.93 -15.57
C ARG A 153 20.85 8.52 -16.98
N ARG A 154 20.27 9.69 -17.16
CA ARG A 154 20.24 10.38 -18.45
C ARG A 154 21.66 10.60 -19.02
N LYS A 155 22.58 11.11 -18.20
CA LYS A 155 24.00 11.36 -18.61
C LYS A 155 24.75 10.08 -18.96
N LYS A 156 24.34 8.94 -18.41
CA LYS A 156 24.86 7.62 -18.76
C LYS A 156 24.14 6.99 -19.98
N ASN A 157 23.29 7.76 -20.68
CA ASN A 157 22.45 7.29 -21.78
C ASN A 157 21.61 6.06 -21.44
N ARG A 158 21.09 5.99 -20.19
CA ARG A 158 20.18 4.94 -19.75
C ARG A 158 18.74 5.42 -19.73
N PRO A 159 17.77 4.54 -20.01
CA PRO A 159 16.37 4.83 -19.73
C PRO A 159 16.16 5.00 -18.22
N ILE A 160 15.20 5.83 -17.84
CA ILE A 160 14.86 6.08 -16.44
C ILE A 160 13.70 5.14 -16.05
N ARG A 161 13.94 4.30 -15.07
CA ARG A 161 12.96 3.37 -14.50
C ARG A 161 12.96 3.58 -12.99
N LEU A 162 12.08 4.46 -12.53
CA LEU A 162 12.02 4.93 -11.14
C LEU A 162 10.84 4.29 -10.41
N ILE A 163 11.12 3.70 -9.24
CA ILE A 163 10.09 3.44 -8.24
C ILE A 163 10.37 4.31 -7.00
N LEU A 164 9.46 5.23 -6.70
CA LEU A 164 9.62 6.25 -5.66
C LEU A 164 8.66 5.98 -4.50
N LEU A 165 9.22 5.51 -3.40
CA LEU A 165 8.53 5.43 -2.11
C LEU A 165 8.83 6.71 -1.30
N LYS A 166 7.79 7.35 -0.79
CA LYS A 166 7.95 8.69 -0.23
C LYS A 166 7.07 8.95 0.99
N ALA A 167 7.54 9.80 1.88
CA ALA A 167 6.67 10.53 2.80
C ALA A 167 5.79 11.53 2.03
N ARG A 168 4.71 11.99 2.66
CA ARG A 168 3.74 12.89 2.02
C ARG A 168 4.31 14.32 1.83
N GLN A 169 3.84 15.02 0.79
CA GLN A 169 3.83 16.48 0.68
C GLN A 169 5.16 17.21 0.42
N TRP A 170 6.22 16.57 -0.09
CA TRP A 170 7.49 17.23 -0.40
C TRP A 170 7.64 17.68 -1.86
N GLY A 171 6.61 17.50 -2.70
CA GLY A 171 6.61 17.92 -4.10
C GLY A 171 7.30 16.94 -5.06
N GLY A 172 7.27 15.64 -4.77
CA GLY A 172 7.85 14.59 -5.65
C GLY A 172 7.22 14.56 -7.03
N SER A 173 5.88 14.53 -7.11
CA SER A 173 5.14 14.58 -8.37
C SER A 173 5.50 15.84 -9.17
N THR A 174 5.72 16.99 -8.50
CA THR A 174 6.14 18.23 -9.16
C THR A 174 7.52 18.08 -9.81
N VAL A 175 8.50 17.48 -9.11
CA VAL A 175 9.84 17.27 -9.70
C VAL A 175 9.76 16.36 -10.92
N ILE A 176 8.99 15.26 -10.83
CA ILE A 176 8.81 14.33 -11.95
C ILE A 176 8.21 15.07 -13.16
N GLN A 177 7.14 15.84 -12.95
CA GLN A 177 6.50 16.58 -14.04
C GLN A 177 7.42 17.65 -14.64
N MET A 178 8.13 18.41 -13.80
CA MET A 178 9.05 19.44 -14.29
C MET A 178 10.27 18.83 -15.00
N TYR A 179 10.71 17.65 -14.59
CA TYR A 179 11.75 16.93 -15.31
C TYR A 179 11.29 16.43 -16.69
N MET A 180 10.07 15.88 -16.78
CA MET A 180 9.47 15.49 -18.05
C MET A 180 9.30 16.72 -18.98
N LEU A 181 8.80 17.84 -18.44
CA LEU A 181 8.73 19.13 -19.15
C LEU A 181 10.11 19.55 -19.69
N TRP A 182 11.13 19.50 -18.85
CA TRP A 182 12.49 19.89 -19.25
C TRP A 182 13.05 19.00 -20.38
N LEU A 183 12.80 17.68 -20.36
CA LEU A 183 13.19 16.80 -21.45
C LEU A 183 12.46 17.16 -22.75
N GLN A 184 11.15 17.44 -22.68
CA GLN A 184 10.32 17.80 -23.82
C GLN A 184 10.71 19.16 -24.41
N LEU A 185 11.05 20.13 -23.58
CA LEU A 185 11.36 21.47 -24.05
C LEU A 185 12.82 21.62 -24.51
N MET A 186 13.78 21.03 -23.77
CA MET A 186 15.20 21.33 -23.96
C MET A 186 15.97 20.24 -24.70
N TRP A 187 15.51 18.98 -24.70
CA TRP A 187 16.30 17.87 -25.23
C TRP A 187 15.77 17.30 -26.54
N GLN A 188 14.53 16.92 -26.61
CA GLN A 188 14.01 16.19 -27.79
C GLN A 188 12.57 16.62 -28.12
N LYS A 189 12.33 17.04 -29.38
CA LYS A 189 10.99 17.26 -29.92
C LYS A 189 10.25 15.93 -30.07
N GLY A 190 8.93 15.95 -30.00
CA GLY A 190 8.07 14.79 -30.25
C GLY A 190 7.97 13.78 -29.07
N LEU A 191 8.51 14.09 -27.87
CA LEU A 191 8.32 13.23 -26.71
C LEU A 191 6.89 13.33 -26.16
N ASN A 192 6.15 12.24 -26.23
CA ASN A 192 4.80 12.15 -25.68
C ASN A 192 4.84 11.67 -24.22
N SER A 193 3.99 12.25 -23.38
CA SER A 193 3.87 11.88 -21.98
C SER A 193 2.47 11.42 -21.58
N LEU A 194 2.42 10.47 -20.63
CA LEU A 194 1.20 9.96 -20.01
C LEU A 194 1.28 10.13 -18.50
N ILE A 195 0.20 10.60 -17.90
CA ILE A 195 0.02 10.70 -16.47
C ILE A 195 -1.16 9.81 -16.09
N VAL A 196 -0.94 8.83 -15.21
CA VAL A 196 -2.01 7.96 -14.70
C VAL A 196 -2.07 8.09 -13.19
N ALA A 197 -3.28 8.25 -12.66
CA ALA A 197 -3.56 8.24 -11.23
C ALA A 197 -4.75 7.33 -10.93
N GLN A 198 -5.07 7.15 -9.65
CA GLN A 198 -6.24 6.35 -9.25
C GLN A 198 -7.52 6.86 -9.93
N VAL A 199 -7.78 8.16 -9.85
CA VAL A 199 -8.90 8.83 -10.50
C VAL A 199 -8.42 9.87 -11.50
N LYS A 200 -9.26 10.17 -12.51
CA LYS A 200 -8.92 11.10 -13.59
C LYS A 200 -8.58 12.51 -13.07
N ASP A 201 -9.34 13.03 -12.14
CA ASP A 201 -9.18 14.39 -11.59
C ASP A 201 -7.81 14.59 -10.93
N THR A 202 -7.27 13.56 -10.29
CA THR A 202 -5.91 13.58 -9.75
C THR A 202 -4.87 13.68 -10.86
N ALA A 203 -5.03 12.92 -11.96
CA ALA A 203 -4.13 12.99 -13.10
C ALA A 203 -4.20 14.36 -13.79
N GLU A 204 -5.38 14.96 -13.90
CA GLU A 204 -5.58 16.33 -14.43
C GLU A 204 -4.95 17.38 -13.51
N THR A 205 -5.03 17.22 -12.20
CA THR A 205 -4.36 18.09 -11.23
C THR A 205 -2.84 18.05 -11.41
N ILE A 206 -2.27 16.86 -11.61
CA ILE A 206 -0.82 16.70 -11.88
C ILE A 206 -0.46 17.35 -13.23
N ARG A 207 -1.24 17.15 -14.28
CA ARG A 207 -1.05 17.86 -15.56
C ARG A 207 -1.14 19.37 -15.39
N GLY A 208 -2.00 19.87 -14.52
CA GLY A 208 -2.13 21.29 -14.20
C GLY A 208 -0.82 21.92 -13.69
N MET A 209 0.06 21.14 -13.04
CA MET A 209 1.40 21.62 -12.65
C MET A 209 2.25 21.92 -13.88
N PHE A 210 2.20 21.06 -14.89
CA PHE A 210 2.88 21.25 -16.17
C PHE A 210 2.32 22.47 -16.91
N GLU A 211 1.00 22.60 -16.98
CA GLU A 211 0.33 23.71 -17.67
C GLU A 211 0.70 25.08 -17.03
N GLU A 212 0.74 25.15 -15.69
CA GLU A 212 1.12 26.37 -14.97
C GLU A 212 2.60 26.76 -15.23
N ALA A 213 3.50 25.77 -15.20
CA ALA A 213 4.90 26.02 -15.51
C ALA A 213 5.10 26.53 -16.94
N LEU A 214 4.39 25.93 -17.92
CA LEU A 214 4.48 26.31 -19.32
C LEU A 214 3.85 27.69 -19.59
N LYS A 215 2.77 28.04 -18.88
CA LYS A 215 2.11 29.35 -19.01
C LYS A 215 3.08 30.50 -18.76
N ASN A 216 3.97 30.37 -17.77
CA ASN A 216 4.95 31.39 -17.38
C ASN A 216 6.28 31.26 -18.14
N PHE A 217 6.46 30.22 -18.94
CA PHE A 217 7.70 29.99 -19.68
C PHE A 217 7.80 30.92 -20.90
N PRO A 218 8.95 31.57 -21.19
CA PRO A 218 9.06 32.50 -22.32
C PRO A 218 8.84 31.79 -23.66
N THR A 219 7.94 32.32 -24.49
CA THR A 219 7.53 31.71 -25.76
C THR A 219 8.70 31.49 -26.71
N LYS A 220 9.61 32.47 -26.81
CA LYS A 220 10.80 32.38 -27.68
C LYS A 220 11.66 31.13 -27.45
N PHE A 221 11.73 30.59 -26.25
CA PHE A 221 12.50 29.38 -25.94
C PHE A 221 11.78 28.05 -26.31
N LEU A 222 10.53 28.12 -26.77
CA LEU A 222 9.84 26.95 -27.33
C LEU A 222 10.28 26.67 -28.78
N TYR A 223 10.82 27.66 -29.46
CA TYR A 223 11.30 27.61 -30.84
C TYR A 223 12.81 27.43 -30.92
N GLU A 224 13.30 27.01 -32.06
CA GLU A 224 14.73 27.02 -32.31
C GLU A 224 15.22 28.49 -32.48
N MET A 225 16.52 28.71 -32.31
CA MET A 225 17.08 30.02 -32.45
C MET A 225 16.93 30.51 -33.91
N GLY A 226 16.41 31.72 -34.10
CA GLY A 226 16.16 32.32 -35.43
C GLY A 226 14.79 31.94 -36.02
N GLU A 227 14.00 31.05 -35.43
CA GLU A 227 12.62 30.79 -35.87
C GLU A 227 11.71 32.01 -35.50
N ALA A 228 10.85 32.40 -36.40
CA ALA A 228 9.84 33.44 -36.13
C ALA A 228 8.79 32.91 -35.14
N PHE A 229 8.42 33.72 -34.16
CA PHE A 229 7.40 33.38 -33.16
C PHE A 229 6.55 34.61 -32.79
N SER A 230 5.41 34.38 -32.16
CA SER A 230 4.58 35.42 -31.54
C SER A 230 4.40 35.11 -30.07
N GLU A 231 4.53 36.11 -29.20
CA GLU A 231 4.30 35.94 -27.72
C GLU A 231 2.85 35.54 -27.41
N ASN A 232 1.92 35.81 -28.30
CA ASN A 232 0.49 35.49 -28.15
C ASN A 232 0.13 34.09 -28.66
N GLU A 233 1.07 33.33 -29.20
CA GLU A 233 0.79 31.96 -29.61
C GLU A 233 0.47 31.05 -28.44
N PRO A 234 -0.55 30.18 -28.57
CA PRO A 234 -0.90 29.28 -27.50
C PRO A 234 0.22 28.27 -27.25
N LYS A 235 0.76 28.27 -26.05
CA LYS A 235 1.83 27.33 -25.64
C LYS A 235 1.36 25.89 -25.53
N PHE A 236 0.06 25.67 -25.32
CA PHE A 236 -0.57 24.37 -25.41
C PHE A 236 -2.02 24.49 -25.85
N VAL A 237 -2.51 23.44 -26.51
CA VAL A 237 -3.88 23.36 -27.04
C VAL A 237 -4.51 22.01 -26.68
N GLY A 238 -5.82 22.02 -26.39
CA GLY A 238 -6.60 20.80 -26.19
C GLY A 238 -6.81 20.05 -27.48
N VAL A 239 -6.83 18.74 -27.44
CA VAL A 239 -7.06 17.85 -28.57
C VAL A 239 -8.30 17.01 -28.29
N GLY A 240 -9.24 17.02 -29.25
CA GLY A 240 -10.50 16.28 -29.15
C GLY A 240 -11.51 16.87 -28.16
N THR A 241 -12.65 16.25 -28.03
CA THR A 241 -13.75 16.68 -27.16
C THR A 241 -13.59 16.31 -25.69
N SER A 242 -12.75 15.31 -25.38
CA SER A 242 -12.61 14.76 -24.02
C SER A 242 -11.71 15.57 -23.10
N GLY A 243 -10.93 16.54 -23.60
CA GLY A 243 -9.97 17.33 -22.82
C GLY A 243 -8.80 16.53 -22.21
N ASN A 244 -8.73 15.22 -22.47
CA ASN A 244 -7.72 14.33 -21.87
C ASN A 244 -6.32 14.55 -22.43
N VAL A 245 -6.21 15.06 -23.65
CA VAL A 245 -4.95 15.29 -24.35
C VAL A 245 -4.71 16.78 -24.53
N LYS A 246 -3.51 17.22 -24.18
CA LYS A 246 -2.99 18.55 -24.49
C LYS A 246 -1.74 18.40 -25.38
N LYS A 247 -1.57 19.30 -26.35
CA LYS A 247 -0.37 19.39 -27.20
C LYS A 247 0.42 20.64 -26.88
N VAL A 248 1.74 20.54 -26.98
CA VAL A 248 2.67 21.67 -27.07
C VAL A 248 3.09 21.74 -28.55
N PRO A 249 2.44 22.60 -29.37
CA PRO A 249 2.61 22.59 -30.84
C PRO A 249 4.07 22.80 -31.25
N GLN A 250 4.74 23.78 -30.61
CA GLN A 250 6.12 24.21 -30.90
C GLN A 250 7.15 23.10 -30.66
N ARG A 251 6.81 22.10 -29.83
CA ARG A 251 7.69 20.96 -29.49
C ARG A 251 7.17 19.63 -30.02
N PHE A 252 6.05 19.60 -30.73
CA PHE A 252 5.39 18.38 -31.24
C PHE A 252 5.09 17.35 -30.16
N CYS A 253 4.92 17.79 -28.92
CA CYS A 253 4.70 16.93 -27.76
C CYS A 253 3.23 16.84 -27.39
N LYS A 254 2.81 15.67 -26.91
CA LYS A 254 1.47 15.45 -26.35
C LYS A 254 1.58 15.05 -24.88
N ILE A 255 0.61 15.51 -24.10
CA ILE A 255 0.44 15.13 -22.69
C ILE A 255 -0.97 14.59 -22.52
N LYS A 256 -1.09 13.31 -22.18
CA LYS A 256 -2.37 12.62 -21.96
C LYS A 256 -2.54 12.29 -20.48
N VAL A 257 -3.79 12.24 -20.02
CA VAL A 257 -4.16 11.75 -18.68
C VAL A 257 -4.98 10.48 -18.82
N GLY A 258 -4.71 9.54 -17.93
CA GLY A 258 -5.44 8.29 -17.76
C GLY A 258 -5.80 8.05 -16.29
N SER A 259 -6.56 7.00 -16.02
CA SER A 259 -6.89 6.61 -14.64
C SER A 259 -7.01 5.11 -14.49
N MET A 260 -6.81 4.64 -13.26
CA MET A 260 -7.05 3.25 -12.86
C MET A 260 -8.52 2.84 -13.05
N GLU A 261 -9.46 3.76 -12.90
CA GLU A 261 -10.89 3.50 -13.14
C GLU A 261 -11.21 3.14 -14.58
N ARG A 262 -10.36 3.59 -15.54
CA ARG A 262 -10.51 3.33 -16.98
C ARG A 262 -9.18 2.83 -17.56
N PRO A 263 -8.82 1.55 -17.37
CA PRO A 263 -7.53 0.99 -17.79
C PRO A 263 -7.21 1.24 -19.28
N LEU A 264 -8.19 1.11 -20.15
CA LEU A 264 -8.04 1.36 -21.58
C LEU A 264 -7.76 2.82 -21.95
N SER A 265 -7.93 3.78 -21.02
CA SER A 265 -7.59 5.19 -21.26
C SER A 265 -6.09 5.41 -21.46
N ALA A 266 -5.25 4.49 -20.98
CA ALA A 266 -3.80 4.48 -21.15
C ALA A 266 -3.36 3.93 -22.53
N ASN A 267 -4.23 3.25 -23.28
CA ASN A 267 -3.92 2.62 -24.56
C ASN A 267 -3.92 3.62 -25.73
N GLY A 268 -3.29 3.22 -26.83
CA GLY A 268 -3.53 3.75 -28.17
C GLY A 268 -2.63 4.88 -28.62
N GLU A 269 -1.54 5.21 -27.91
CA GLU A 269 -0.54 6.17 -28.35
C GLU A 269 0.88 5.74 -27.92
N ASP A 270 1.89 6.14 -28.70
CA ASP A 270 3.30 5.90 -28.35
C ASP A 270 3.76 6.93 -27.31
N TYR A 271 4.01 6.47 -26.09
CA TYR A 271 4.56 7.29 -25.01
C TYR A 271 6.05 7.08 -24.86
N ASN A 272 6.74 8.15 -24.47
CA ASN A 272 8.15 8.11 -24.10
C ASN A 272 8.34 8.32 -22.61
N LEU A 273 7.43 9.08 -21.99
CA LEU A 273 7.50 9.50 -20.60
C LEU A 273 6.19 9.15 -19.89
N VAL A 274 6.26 8.32 -18.87
CA VAL A 274 5.07 7.88 -18.10
C VAL A 274 5.27 8.15 -16.63
N HIS A 275 4.28 8.78 -16.01
CA HIS A 275 4.18 9.01 -14.59
C HIS A 275 2.94 8.32 -14.03
N LEU A 276 3.13 7.31 -13.21
CA LEU A 276 2.08 6.57 -12.50
C LEU A 276 2.09 7.04 -11.05
N SER A 277 1.06 7.80 -10.68
CA SER A 277 0.99 8.48 -9.39
C SER A 277 0.12 7.72 -8.39
N GLU A 278 0.60 7.65 -7.14
CA GLU A 278 -0.03 6.99 -6.00
C GLU A 278 -0.40 5.52 -6.29
N VAL A 279 0.53 4.78 -6.91
CA VAL A 279 0.34 3.38 -7.35
C VAL A 279 0.01 2.45 -6.18
N GLY A 280 0.51 2.72 -4.98
CA GLY A 280 0.18 1.96 -3.76
C GLY A 280 -1.29 2.05 -3.34
N LEU A 281 -2.02 3.07 -3.81
CA LEU A 281 -3.45 3.24 -3.55
C LEU A 281 -4.35 2.56 -4.60
N TRP A 282 -3.76 2.04 -5.68
CA TRP A 282 -4.53 1.40 -6.74
C TRP A 282 -5.07 0.05 -6.28
N LYS A 283 -6.40 -0.08 -6.22
CA LYS A 283 -7.06 -1.30 -5.78
C LYS A 283 -7.44 -2.18 -6.97
N LYS A 284 -7.21 -3.47 -6.84
CA LYS A 284 -7.76 -4.47 -7.76
C LYS A 284 -9.28 -4.52 -7.56
N THR A 285 -10.03 -4.42 -8.63
CA THR A 285 -11.48 -4.60 -8.66
C THR A 285 -11.83 -5.54 -9.80
N ASP A 286 -13.07 -6.07 -9.82
CA ASP A 286 -13.52 -6.96 -10.88
C ASP A 286 -13.29 -6.37 -12.27
N GLY A 287 -12.47 -7.05 -13.07
CA GLY A 287 -12.10 -6.63 -14.42
C GLY A 287 -11.11 -5.48 -14.52
N LYS A 288 -10.44 -5.06 -13.41
CA LYS A 288 -9.42 -3.99 -13.42
C LYS A 288 -8.32 -4.30 -12.42
N SER A 289 -7.10 -4.48 -12.88
CA SER A 289 -5.93 -4.67 -12.02
C SER A 289 -4.88 -3.58 -12.22
N PRO A 290 -4.08 -3.24 -11.18
CA PRO A 290 -2.94 -2.35 -11.34
C PRO A 290 -1.97 -2.83 -12.41
N GLU A 291 -1.73 -4.14 -12.48
CA GLU A 291 -0.86 -4.80 -13.45
C GLU A 291 -1.31 -4.52 -14.90
N GLU A 292 -2.60 -4.63 -15.18
CA GLU A 292 -3.18 -4.35 -16.49
C GLU A 292 -3.00 -2.89 -16.90
N VAL A 293 -3.27 -1.95 -15.99
CA VAL A 293 -3.10 -0.52 -16.26
C VAL A 293 -1.63 -0.18 -16.52
N VAL A 294 -0.73 -0.73 -15.73
CA VAL A 294 0.72 -0.56 -15.91
C VAL A 294 1.15 -1.12 -17.25
N GLN A 295 0.73 -2.34 -17.57
CA GLN A 295 1.04 -2.98 -18.85
C GLN A 295 0.54 -2.13 -20.02
N ASN A 296 -0.69 -1.66 -19.99
CA ASN A 296 -1.27 -0.82 -21.01
C ASN A 296 -0.54 0.53 -21.18
N ALA A 297 -0.05 1.10 -20.08
CA ALA A 297 0.67 2.36 -20.08
C ALA A 297 2.12 2.23 -20.55
N THR A 298 2.75 1.06 -20.44
CA THR A 298 4.21 0.92 -20.55
C THR A 298 4.70 -0.01 -21.64
N ASN A 299 3.86 -0.91 -22.18
CA ASN A 299 4.27 -1.90 -23.19
C ASN A 299 4.88 -1.31 -24.48
N GLY A 300 4.49 -0.08 -24.86
CA GLY A 300 5.02 0.59 -26.05
C GLY A 300 6.35 1.34 -25.80
N ILE A 301 6.82 1.42 -24.54
CA ILE A 301 7.99 2.24 -24.21
C ILE A 301 9.28 1.49 -24.43
N LEU A 302 10.03 1.94 -25.42
CA LEU A 302 11.32 1.34 -25.75
C LEU A 302 12.34 1.54 -24.62
N TYR A 303 13.23 0.56 -24.46
CA TYR A 303 14.36 0.63 -23.53
C TYR A 303 15.52 1.41 -24.16
N ARG A 304 15.38 2.74 -24.25
CA ARG A 304 16.34 3.64 -24.87
C ARG A 304 16.52 4.95 -24.08
N PRO A 305 17.59 5.73 -24.31
CA PRO A 305 17.75 7.05 -23.73
C PRO A 305 16.52 7.96 -23.95
N TYR A 306 16.30 8.89 -23.04
CA TYR A 306 15.14 9.84 -23.04
C TYR A 306 13.77 9.17 -22.92
N THR A 307 13.72 7.91 -22.45
CA THR A 307 12.47 7.30 -22.01
C THR A 307 12.42 7.19 -20.48
N MET A 308 11.24 7.39 -19.92
CA MET A 308 11.05 7.40 -18.47
C MET A 308 9.75 6.69 -18.08
N ILE A 309 9.84 5.81 -17.10
CA ILE A 309 8.68 5.29 -16.36
C ILE A 309 8.94 5.58 -14.88
N ALA A 310 8.03 6.32 -14.25
CA ALA A 310 8.12 6.65 -12.83
C ALA A 310 6.87 6.14 -12.09
N TYR A 311 7.05 5.20 -11.18
CA TYR A 311 6.06 4.85 -10.17
C TYR A 311 6.31 5.74 -8.96
N GLU A 312 5.27 6.34 -8.45
CA GLU A 312 5.34 7.22 -7.28
C GLU A 312 4.21 6.88 -6.32
N SER A 313 4.54 6.62 -5.05
CA SER A 313 3.53 6.41 -4.02
C SER A 313 4.03 6.64 -2.61
N THR A 314 3.08 6.91 -1.70
CA THR A 314 3.22 6.55 -0.28
C THR A 314 2.97 5.05 -0.13
N ALA A 315 3.45 4.43 0.93
CA ALA A 315 3.12 3.05 1.25
C ALA A 315 1.63 2.92 1.63
N ASN A 316 1.04 1.79 1.29
CA ASN A 316 -0.36 1.46 1.61
C ASN A 316 -0.50 -0.05 1.89
N GLY A 317 0.12 -0.54 2.96
CA GLY A 317 0.12 -1.95 3.33
C GLY A 317 1.17 -2.80 2.64
N THR A 318 1.24 -4.03 3.12
CA THR A 318 2.09 -5.08 2.55
C THR A 318 1.30 -5.89 1.52
N GLY A 319 1.99 -6.42 0.50
CA GLY A 319 1.42 -7.38 -0.45
C GLY A 319 0.77 -6.79 -1.70
N ASN A 320 0.42 -5.50 -1.72
CA ASN A 320 -0.12 -4.84 -2.92
C ASN A 320 0.90 -4.78 -4.08
N PHE A 321 0.44 -4.40 -5.27
CA PHE A 321 1.26 -4.30 -6.46
C PHE A 321 2.52 -3.43 -6.24
N PHE A 322 2.38 -2.24 -5.67
CA PHE A 322 3.49 -1.33 -5.44
C PHE A 322 4.53 -1.90 -4.46
N HIS A 323 4.09 -2.58 -3.40
CA HIS A 323 4.98 -3.24 -2.44
C HIS A 323 5.77 -4.39 -3.09
N LYS A 324 5.12 -5.21 -3.93
CA LYS A 324 5.80 -6.30 -4.67
C LYS A 324 6.87 -5.74 -5.61
N GLU A 325 6.52 -4.69 -6.37
CA GLU A 325 7.46 -4.01 -7.28
C GLU A 325 8.61 -3.33 -6.51
N TRP A 326 8.32 -2.73 -5.34
CA TRP A 326 9.34 -2.16 -4.47
C TRP A 326 10.35 -3.21 -4.00
N LEU A 327 9.86 -4.34 -3.49
CA LEU A 327 10.73 -5.43 -3.02
C LEU A 327 11.58 -6.03 -4.16
N ALA A 328 10.99 -6.22 -5.33
CA ALA A 328 11.72 -6.69 -6.52
C ALA A 328 12.81 -5.67 -6.93
N ALA A 329 12.50 -4.38 -6.88
CA ALA A 329 13.46 -3.32 -7.19
C ALA A 329 14.62 -3.26 -6.17
N VAL A 330 14.33 -3.38 -4.87
CA VAL A 330 15.36 -3.42 -3.81
C VAL A 330 16.26 -4.63 -3.96
N LYS A 331 15.73 -5.78 -4.35
CA LYS A 331 16.52 -7.00 -4.61
C LYS A 331 17.27 -6.97 -5.94
N GLY A 332 17.01 -5.98 -6.82
CA GLY A 332 17.58 -5.95 -8.17
C GLY A 332 16.95 -6.95 -9.16
N GLU A 333 15.77 -7.45 -8.85
CA GLU A 333 14.99 -8.40 -9.66
C GLU A 333 14.02 -7.70 -10.63
N SER A 334 13.91 -6.37 -10.56
CA SER A 334 13.07 -5.51 -11.42
C SER A 334 13.93 -4.63 -12.33
N GLN A 335 13.34 -4.17 -13.44
CA GLN A 335 13.95 -3.10 -14.23
C GLN A 335 13.95 -1.74 -13.54
N PHE A 336 13.13 -1.58 -12.48
CA PHE A 336 13.00 -0.35 -11.72
C PHE A 336 14.10 -0.24 -10.66
N GLU A 337 14.53 0.99 -10.43
CA GLU A 337 15.49 1.33 -9.39
C GLU A 337 14.78 2.06 -8.25
N PRO A 338 14.96 1.64 -6.98
CA PRO A 338 14.25 2.22 -5.85
C PRO A 338 14.83 3.56 -5.44
N PHE A 339 13.95 4.50 -5.06
CA PHE A 339 14.32 5.77 -4.47
C PHE A 339 13.39 6.08 -3.28
N PHE A 340 13.95 6.19 -2.08
CA PHE A 340 13.20 6.46 -0.86
C PHE A 340 13.41 7.88 -0.35
N VAL A 341 12.32 8.54 0.09
CA VAL A 341 12.36 9.86 0.72
C VAL A 341 11.71 9.81 2.10
N PRO A 342 12.51 9.82 3.18
CA PRO A 342 11.99 9.84 4.54
C PRO A 342 11.41 11.20 4.93
N TRP A 343 10.54 11.22 5.92
CA TRP A 343 9.86 12.42 6.40
C TRP A 343 10.83 13.49 6.95
N TYR A 344 11.89 13.11 7.62
CA TYR A 344 12.83 14.04 8.28
C TYR A 344 13.71 14.85 7.30
N GLU A 345 13.71 14.55 6.02
CA GLU A 345 14.34 15.38 4.98
C GLU A 345 13.48 16.57 4.55
N ILE A 346 12.21 16.65 5.00
CA ILE A 346 11.25 17.68 4.60
C ILE A 346 11.23 18.79 5.66
N TYR A 347 12.20 19.71 5.59
CA TYR A 347 12.45 20.73 6.62
C TYR A 347 11.24 21.60 6.95
N ASP A 348 10.58 22.16 5.95
CA ASP A 348 9.52 23.16 6.17
C ASP A 348 8.24 22.60 6.82
N MET A 349 8.11 21.29 6.95
CA MET A 349 6.89 20.65 7.43
C MET A 349 7.08 19.86 8.72
N TYR A 350 8.26 19.27 8.89
CA TYR A 350 8.48 18.26 9.92
C TYR A 350 9.69 18.57 10.79
N HIS A 351 9.84 19.86 11.14
CA HIS A 351 10.86 20.34 12.05
C HIS A 351 10.22 21.26 13.09
N LEU A 352 10.65 21.14 14.32
CA LEU A 352 10.24 22.00 15.44
C LEU A 352 11.49 22.58 16.10
N GLU A 353 11.65 23.89 15.97
CA GLU A 353 12.77 24.61 16.57
C GLU A 353 12.71 24.53 18.10
N PHE A 354 13.88 24.56 18.75
CA PHE A 354 13.98 24.66 20.19
C PHE A 354 13.81 26.12 20.64
N GLU A 355 13.16 26.34 21.76
CA GLU A 355 12.93 27.67 22.32
C GLU A 355 14.24 28.42 22.62
N SER A 356 15.31 27.68 22.95
CA SER A 356 16.61 28.25 23.23
C SER A 356 17.76 27.30 22.88
N LYS A 357 18.97 27.89 22.68
CA LYS A 357 20.18 27.06 22.51
C LYS A 357 20.46 26.17 23.70
N LYS A 358 20.10 26.59 24.92
CA LYS A 358 20.26 25.81 26.16
C LYS A 358 19.38 24.54 26.08
N GLN A 359 18.12 24.68 25.71
CA GLN A 359 17.20 23.55 25.54
C GLN A 359 17.70 22.55 24.49
N LYS A 360 18.24 23.04 23.36
CA LYS A 360 18.85 22.17 22.34
C LYS A 360 20.03 21.36 22.89
N VAL A 361 20.92 22.00 23.68
CA VAL A 361 22.07 21.31 24.31
C VAL A 361 21.61 20.27 25.31
N GLU A 362 20.63 20.61 26.16
CA GLU A 362 20.05 19.69 27.14
C GLU A 362 19.38 18.50 26.45
N PHE A 363 18.66 18.74 25.33
CA PHE A 363 18.06 17.68 24.54
C PHE A 363 19.11 16.76 23.89
N ALA A 364 20.17 17.31 23.31
CA ALA A 364 21.27 16.52 22.73
C ALA A 364 21.95 15.65 23.78
N LYS A 365 22.17 16.21 24.99
CA LYS A 365 22.72 15.48 26.12
C LYS A 365 21.80 14.34 26.56
N TRP A 366 20.53 14.65 26.77
CA TRP A 366 19.51 13.66 27.16
C TRP A 366 19.39 12.51 26.14
N LEU A 367 19.36 12.83 24.84
CA LEU A 367 19.26 11.85 23.76
C LEU A 367 20.47 10.90 23.77
N TYR A 368 21.67 11.43 23.95
CA TYR A 368 22.89 10.63 24.01
C TYR A 368 22.97 9.75 25.26
N GLU A 369 22.64 10.28 26.42
CA GLU A 369 22.66 9.56 27.70
C GLU A 369 21.65 8.39 27.69
N ASN A 370 20.48 8.61 27.11
CA ASN A 370 19.39 7.62 27.08
C ASN A 370 19.35 6.75 25.81
N ARG A 371 20.34 6.82 24.92
CA ARG A 371 20.35 6.15 23.60
C ARG A 371 20.11 4.65 23.61
N SER A 372 20.28 3.97 24.75
CA SER A 372 20.03 2.54 24.94
C SER A 372 18.78 2.24 25.75
N ASN A 373 18.02 3.27 26.15
CA ASN A 373 16.81 3.10 26.95
C ASN A 373 15.63 2.67 26.07
N THR A 374 15.06 1.51 26.38
CA THR A 374 13.90 0.92 25.69
C THR A 374 12.57 1.22 26.38
N ASN A 375 12.57 1.85 27.55
CA ASN A 375 11.37 2.14 28.31
C ASN A 375 10.68 3.40 27.80
N THR A 376 9.34 3.38 27.79
CA THR A 376 8.47 4.54 27.55
C THR A 376 7.59 4.78 28.78
N MET A 377 7.20 6.03 29.03
CA MET A 377 6.27 6.36 30.11
C MET A 377 4.80 6.21 29.66
N SER A 378 4.55 6.14 28.38
CA SER A 378 3.22 6.07 27.78
C SER A 378 3.27 5.39 26.41
N ASP A 379 2.16 4.78 26.00
CA ASP A 379 1.98 4.18 24.66
C ASP A 379 2.03 5.22 23.52
N ARG A 380 1.98 6.52 23.88
CA ARG A 380 2.07 7.65 22.93
C ARG A 380 3.47 8.24 22.82
N GLU A 381 4.47 7.53 23.30
CA GLU A 381 5.88 7.92 23.22
C GLU A 381 6.69 6.83 22.53
N GLU A 382 7.85 7.22 22.05
CA GLU A 382 8.83 6.29 21.50
C GLU A 382 9.97 6.06 22.48
N PRO A 383 10.53 4.86 22.54
CA PRO A 383 11.72 4.60 23.33
C PRO A 383 12.91 5.39 22.79
N CYS A 384 13.81 5.79 23.66
CA CYS A 384 14.96 6.59 23.27
C CYS A 384 15.89 5.88 22.27
N THR A 385 15.88 4.54 22.26
CA THR A 385 16.54 3.72 21.23
C THR A 385 16.03 4.04 19.81
N TYR A 386 14.72 4.27 19.65
CA TYR A 386 14.14 4.66 18.37
C TYR A 386 14.51 6.09 17.98
N LEU A 387 14.46 7.04 18.92
CA LEU A 387 14.88 8.41 18.67
C LEU A 387 16.37 8.48 18.29
N TRP A 388 17.20 7.64 18.90
CA TRP A 388 18.62 7.51 18.52
C TRP A 388 18.79 6.85 17.15
N LYS A 389 17.91 5.90 16.75
CA LYS A 389 17.87 5.36 15.39
C LYS A 389 17.59 6.49 14.39
N LEU A 390 16.63 7.39 14.66
CA LEU A 390 16.35 8.56 13.82
C LEU A 390 17.61 9.42 13.62
N TRP A 391 18.32 9.72 14.72
CA TRP A 391 19.58 10.45 14.67
C TRP A 391 20.61 9.74 13.77
N ASN A 392 20.80 8.46 13.93
CA ASN A 392 21.76 7.68 13.15
C ASN A 392 21.40 7.60 11.67
N LEU A 393 20.13 7.66 11.32
CA LEU A 393 19.63 7.71 9.94
C LEU A 393 19.76 9.10 9.30
N GLY A 394 20.15 10.10 10.08
CA GLY A 394 20.43 11.45 9.57
C GLY A 394 19.38 12.49 9.92
N ALA A 395 18.36 12.19 10.72
CA ALA A 395 17.41 13.16 11.20
C ALA A 395 18.11 14.23 12.06
N PRO A 396 17.86 15.54 11.85
CA PRO A 396 18.33 16.58 12.75
C PRO A 396 17.56 16.56 14.07
N LEU A 397 18.13 17.19 15.10
CA LEU A 397 17.50 17.28 16.43
C LEU A 397 16.13 17.97 16.38
N GLU A 398 15.95 18.97 15.53
CA GLU A 398 14.70 19.68 15.31
C GLU A 398 13.63 18.79 14.67
N ALA A 399 14.02 17.86 13.82
CA ALA A 399 13.11 16.84 13.28
C ALA A 399 12.71 15.83 14.36
N ILE A 400 13.65 15.38 15.20
CA ILE A 400 13.37 14.48 16.31
C ILE A 400 12.45 15.17 17.34
N ASN A 401 12.67 16.45 17.63
CA ASN A 401 11.82 17.25 18.49
C ASN A 401 10.39 17.37 17.94
N TRP A 402 10.25 17.60 16.62
CA TRP A 402 8.95 17.55 15.95
C TRP A 402 8.30 16.17 16.06
N TYR A 403 9.07 15.12 15.81
CA TYR A 403 8.55 13.74 15.86
C TYR A 403 7.98 13.40 17.24
N MET A 404 8.67 13.75 18.32
CA MET A 404 8.21 13.53 19.69
C MET A 404 6.91 14.30 19.99
N ALA A 405 6.78 15.52 19.49
CA ALA A 405 5.57 16.32 19.66
C ALA A 405 4.40 15.74 18.86
N GLU A 406 4.64 15.31 17.63
CA GLU A 406 3.63 14.75 16.73
C GLU A 406 3.17 13.35 17.20
N ARG A 407 4.10 12.51 17.70
CA ARG A 407 3.83 11.15 18.18
C ARG A 407 2.74 11.09 19.25
N LYS A 408 2.64 12.12 20.08
CA LYS A 408 1.61 12.24 21.12
C LYS A 408 0.18 12.26 20.59
N LYS A 409 -0.02 12.57 19.30
CA LYS A 409 -1.33 12.59 18.64
C LYS A 409 -1.81 11.21 18.20
N PHE A 410 -0.89 10.23 18.12
CA PHE A 410 -1.16 8.89 17.64
C PHE A 410 -1.23 7.90 18.81
N THR A 411 -2.11 6.92 18.70
CA THR A 411 -2.27 5.87 19.72
C THR A 411 -1.10 4.90 19.75
N ASP A 412 -0.55 4.59 18.57
CA ASP A 412 0.58 3.68 18.45
C ASP A 412 1.61 4.17 17.42
N HIS A 413 2.76 3.50 17.38
CA HIS A 413 3.84 3.77 16.44
C HIS A 413 3.42 3.51 15.00
N ALA A 414 2.61 2.47 14.79
CA ALA A 414 2.20 2.02 13.48
C ALA A 414 1.42 3.08 12.71
N ASP A 415 0.46 3.71 13.38
CA ASP A 415 -0.36 4.78 12.80
C ASP A 415 0.48 5.98 12.35
N MET A 416 1.53 6.32 13.13
CA MET A 416 2.43 7.41 12.77
C MET A 416 3.34 7.04 11.60
N ALA A 417 3.90 5.83 11.60
CA ALA A 417 4.81 5.35 10.58
C ALA A 417 4.18 5.26 9.19
N ALA A 418 2.87 4.97 9.10
CA ALA A 418 2.12 4.98 7.85
C ALA A 418 2.15 6.35 7.14
N GLY A 419 2.11 7.45 7.91
CA GLY A 419 2.17 8.80 7.36
C GLY A 419 3.59 9.36 7.24
N TYR A 420 4.47 8.96 8.14
CA TYR A 420 5.82 9.51 8.34
C TYR A 420 6.86 8.39 8.41
N PRO A 421 7.08 7.62 7.33
CA PRO A 421 7.99 6.50 7.34
C PRO A 421 9.44 6.95 7.51
N THR A 422 10.16 6.27 8.38
CA THR A 422 11.57 6.53 8.68
C THR A 422 12.49 5.75 7.75
N ASP A 423 12.10 4.54 7.43
CA ASP A 423 12.73 3.69 6.42
C ASP A 423 11.68 2.96 5.57
N ASP A 424 12.10 2.28 4.53
CA ASP A 424 11.21 1.59 3.60
C ASP A 424 10.54 0.36 4.21
N ILE A 425 11.20 -0.31 5.15
CA ILE A 425 10.65 -1.46 5.86
C ILE A 425 9.49 -1.01 6.77
N GLU A 426 9.71 0.08 7.52
CA GLU A 426 8.71 0.68 8.40
C GLU A 426 7.50 1.20 7.61
N ALA A 427 7.75 1.79 6.42
CA ALA A 427 6.71 2.34 5.56
C ALA A 427 5.62 1.31 5.23
N PHE A 428 5.97 0.07 4.97
CA PHE A 428 5.03 -0.98 4.58
C PHE A 428 4.48 -1.78 5.77
N LYS A 429 5.21 -1.86 6.90
CA LYS A 429 4.75 -2.63 8.07
C LYS A 429 3.46 -2.13 8.70
N HIS A 430 3.10 -0.88 8.49
CA HIS A 430 2.15 -0.16 9.33
C HIS A 430 0.98 0.50 8.61
N SER A 431 0.61 0.03 7.43
CA SER A 431 -0.41 0.70 6.62
C SER A 431 -1.83 0.11 6.72
N GLY A 432 -2.08 -0.86 7.60
CA GLY A 432 -3.42 -1.33 7.97
C GLY A 432 -3.51 -1.43 9.49
N ALA A 433 -4.57 -0.93 10.11
CA ALA A 433 -4.82 -1.17 11.52
C ALA A 433 -5.09 -2.66 11.72
N LYS A 434 -4.18 -3.39 12.35
CA LYS A 434 -4.40 -4.79 12.73
C LYS A 434 -5.66 -4.91 13.58
N VAL A 435 -6.55 -5.81 13.21
CA VAL A 435 -7.80 -6.03 13.94
C VAL A 435 -7.55 -6.70 15.29
N PHE A 436 -6.53 -7.56 15.36
CA PHE A 436 -6.22 -8.36 16.54
C PHE A 436 -4.84 -8.00 17.10
N ALA A 437 -4.77 -7.85 18.44
CA ALA A 437 -3.51 -7.60 19.13
C ALA A 437 -2.65 -8.85 19.18
N GLU A 438 -1.39 -8.76 18.76
CA GLU A 438 -0.44 -9.87 18.63
C GLU A 438 -0.26 -10.62 19.96
N ASP A 439 -0.14 -9.90 21.10
CA ASP A 439 -0.01 -10.48 22.44
C ASP A 439 -1.22 -11.34 22.84
N LYS A 440 -2.40 -11.04 22.32
CA LYS A 440 -3.64 -11.80 22.57
C LYS A 440 -3.72 -13.04 21.68
N VAL A 441 -3.34 -12.90 20.41
CA VAL A 441 -3.30 -14.01 19.45
C VAL A 441 -2.27 -15.05 19.88
N ASP A 442 -1.06 -14.64 20.29
CA ASP A 442 0.00 -15.57 20.70
C ASP A 442 -0.37 -16.45 21.90
N LYS A 443 -1.29 -16.02 22.75
CA LYS A 443 -1.78 -16.86 23.86
C LYS A 443 -2.49 -18.14 23.38
N PHE A 444 -3.11 -18.10 22.17
CA PHE A 444 -3.77 -19.27 21.60
C PHE A 444 -2.77 -20.32 21.10
N ARG A 445 -1.50 -19.98 20.81
CA ARG A 445 -0.47 -20.93 20.37
C ARG A 445 -0.28 -22.08 21.36
N LYS A 446 -0.54 -21.85 22.64
CA LYS A 446 -0.51 -22.90 23.69
C LYS A 446 -1.58 -23.99 23.50
N GLY A 447 -2.67 -23.67 22.79
CA GLY A 447 -3.76 -24.59 22.46
C GLY A 447 -3.53 -25.36 21.16
N CYS A 448 -2.70 -24.82 20.25
CA CYS A 448 -2.42 -25.42 18.96
C CYS A 448 -1.57 -26.69 19.08
N ARG A 449 -1.89 -27.68 18.30
CA ARG A 449 -1.18 -28.97 18.26
C ARG A 449 -1.50 -29.73 16.97
N ALA A 450 -0.62 -30.64 16.58
CA ALA A 450 -0.84 -31.51 15.44
C ALA A 450 -2.14 -32.31 15.60
N PRO A 451 -2.87 -32.59 14.51
CA PRO A 451 -4.06 -33.43 14.53
C PRO A 451 -3.72 -34.87 15.00
N LYS A 452 -4.64 -35.48 15.71
CA LYS A 452 -4.49 -36.89 16.15
C LYS A 452 -4.77 -37.87 14.99
N PHE A 453 -5.66 -37.50 14.10
CA PHE A 453 -6.06 -38.30 12.95
C PHE A 453 -6.14 -37.43 11.71
N ILE A 454 -5.68 -37.96 10.58
CA ILE A 454 -5.76 -37.32 9.26
C ILE A 454 -6.49 -38.34 8.35
N GLY A 455 -7.43 -37.87 7.55
CA GLY A 455 -8.20 -38.70 6.64
C GLY A 455 -9.32 -37.94 5.97
N ASP A 456 -10.44 -38.63 5.74
CA ASP A 456 -11.67 -37.99 5.26
C ASP A 456 -12.92 -38.79 5.68
N VAL A 457 -14.10 -38.16 5.57
CA VAL A 457 -15.40 -38.76 5.87
C VAL A 457 -16.09 -39.16 4.57
N TYR A 458 -16.62 -40.37 4.52
CA TYR A 458 -17.31 -40.92 3.36
C TYR A 458 -18.65 -41.54 3.77
N GLY A 459 -19.67 -41.38 2.90
CA GLY A 459 -20.91 -42.12 2.91
C GLY A 459 -21.01 -43.11 1.74
N ASP A 460 -22.16 -43.72 1.51
CA ASP A 460 -22.39 -44.66 0.41
C ASP A 460 -22.51 -43.97 -0.97
N GLY A 461 -22.45 -42.64 -1.00
CA GLY A 461 -22.45 -41.81 -2.22
C GLY A 461 -21.92 -40.41 -1.99
N TYR A 462 -21.77 -39.66 -3.07
CA TYR A 462 -21.22 -38.27 -3.03
C TYR A 462 -22.30 -37.19 -2.86
N LYS A 463 -23.56 -37.50 -3.23
CA LYS A 463 -24.69 -36.54 -3.20
C LYS A 463 -26.00 -37.25 -2.82
N GLY A 464 -26.99 -36.48 -2.34
CA GLY A 464 -28.31 -36.92 -2.03
C GLY A 464 -28.40 -37.91 -0.85
N LYS A 465 -29.48 -38.68 -0.76
CA LYS A 465 -29.75 -39.57 0.40
C LYS A 465 -28.65 -40.60 0.68
N LYS A 466 -27.96 -41.08 -0.36
CA LYS A 466 -26.85 -42.04 -0.20
C LYS A 466 -25.64 -41.42 0.47
N CYS A 467 -25.43 -40.11 0.30
CA CYS A 467 -24.36 -39.38 0.93
C CYS A 467 -24.42 -39.41 2.47
N MET A 468 -25.63 -39.52 3.03
CA MET A 468 -25.91 -39.56 4.46
C MET A 468 -25.99 -40.98 5.06
N GLN A 469 -25.83 -42.03 4.23
CA GLN A 469 -25.90 -43.45 4.68
C GLN A 469 -24.50 -43.97 4.99
N ASN A 470 -24.35 -44.73 6.07
CA ASN A 470 -23.10 -45.38 6.48
C ASN A 470 -21.88 -44.40 6.57
N VAL A 471 -22.15 -43.20 7.05
CA VAL A 471 -21.10 -42.16 7.16
C VAL A 471 -20.04 -42.61 8.15
N ARG A 472 -18.77 -42.68 7.68
CA ARG A 472 -17.62 -43.13 8.45
C ARG A 472 -16.37 -42.35 8.12
N PHE A 473 -15.49 -42.20 9.09
CA PHE A 473 -14.14 -41.63 8.89
C PHE A 473 -13.17 -42.73 8.43
N CYS A 474 -12.41 -42.46 7.40
CA CYS A 474 -11.32 -43.29 6.90
C CYS A 474 -9.99 -42.55 7.06
N GLU A 475 -9.04 -43.20 7.73
CA GLU A 475 -7.69 -42.62 7.89
C GLU A 475 -6.93 -42.66 6.57
N ASP A 476 -6.38 -41.51 6.17
CA ASP A 476 -5.55 -41.35 5.00
C ASP A 476 -4.51 -40.24 5.28
N ARG A 477 -3.22 -40.51 5.12
CA ARG A 477 -2.15 -39.53 5.35
C ARG A 477 -2.21 -38.35 4.40
N GLN A 478 -2.85 -38.49 3.25
CA GLN A 478 -3.04 -37.41 2.27
C GLN A 478 -4.43 -36.76 2.37
N GLY A 479 -5.23 -37.19 3.36
CA GLY A 479 -6.58 -36.66 3.59
C GLY A 479 -6.56 -35.22 4.01
N GLN A 480 -7.64 -34.50 3.69
CA GLN A 480 -7.78 -33.06 3.95
C GLN A 480 -8.49 -32.75 5.27
N LEU A 481 -9.09 -33.78 5.90
CA LEU A 481 -9.76 -33.64 7.20
C LEU A 481 -8.79 -33.96 8.35
N TRP A 482 -8.51 -32.96 9.15
CA TRP A 482 -7.74 -33.06 10.38
C TRP A 482 -8.67 -33.16 11.56
N ILE A 483 -8.46 -34.17 12.40
CA ILE A 483 -9.29 -34.44 13.59
C ILE A 483 -8.41 -34.39 14.84
N TRP A 484 -8.72 -33.53 15.79
CA TRP A 484 -8.13 -33.49 17.14
C TRP A 484 -8.92 -34.30 18.13
N SER A 485 -10.28 -34.36 17.97
CA SER A 485 -11.15 -35.19 18.78
C SER A 485 -12.27 -35.78 17.91
N LYS A 486 -12.42 -37.12 17.94
CA LYS A 486 -13.56 -37.82 17.26
C LYS A 486 -14.85 -37.49 18.03
N PRO A 487 -16.02 -37.57 17.35
CA PRO A 487 -17.29 -37.41 18.03
C PRO A 487 -17.48 -38.48 19.13
N GLU A 488 -18.05 -38.08 20.24
CA GLU A 488 -18.34 -38.93 21.38
C GLU A 488 -19.84 -39.18 21.45
N THR A 489 -20.21 -40.44 21.70
CA THR A 489 -21.59 -40.89 21.96
C THR A 489 -21.62 -41.48 23.36
N PHE A 490 -22.74 -41.30 24.07
CA PHE A 490 -23.00 -41.86 25.37
C PHE A 490 -24.16 -42.83 25.26
N ASP A 491 -24.06 -43.99 25.91
CA ASP A 491 -25.08 -45.04 25.83
C ASP A 491 -26.38 -44.64 26.56
N ASP A 492 -26.28 -43.91 27.65
CA ASP A 492 -27.38 -43.56 28.55
C ASP A 492 -27.95 -42.16 28.36
N CYS A 493 -27.31 -41.30 27.56
CA CYS A 493 -27.72 -39.93 27.38
C CYS A 493 -27.34 -39.37 26.00
N LYS A 494 -28.01 -38.31 25.60
CA LYS A 494 -27.68 -37.50 24.42
C LYS A 494 -27.38 -36.06 24.85
N VAL A 495 -26.27 -35.47 24.34
CA VAL A 495 -26.00 -34.06 24.50
C VAL A 495 -26.50 -33.32 23.27
N THR A 496 -27.54 -32.50 23.45
CA THR A 496 -28.11 -31.66 22.38
C THR A 496 -27.26 -30.41 22.20
N ASN A 497 -27.26 -29.84 21.01
CA ASN A 497 -26.53 -28.61 20.64
C ASN A 497 -25.02 -28.65 20.95
N ARG A 498 -24.41 -29.87 20.92
CA ARG A 498 -23.01 -30.10 21.23
C ARG A 498 -22.09 -29.63 20.10
N TYR A 499 -22.34 -30.11 18.88
CA TYR A 499 -21.45 -29.87 17.75
C TYR A 499 -22.01 -28.81 16.79
N LEU A 500 -21.12 -27.99 16.27
CA LEU A 500 -21.38 -26.97 15.25
C LEU A 500 -20.37 -27.14 14.12
N VAL A 501 -20.85 -27.22 12.88
CA VAL A 501 -20.04 -27.27 11.66
C VAL A 501 -20.24 -26.00 10.87
N VAL A 502 -19.15 -25.30 10.56
CA VAL A 502 -19.17 -24.03 9.82
C VAL A 502 -18.34 -24.16 8.55
N VAL A 503 -18.87 -23.66 7.46
CA VAL A 503 -18.27 -23.77 6.13
C VAL A 503 -18.06 -22.40 5.53
N ASP A 504 -16.82 -22.15 5.10
CA ASP A 504 -16.47 -21.04 4.23
C ASP A 504 -16.13 -21.60 2.84
N ILE A 505 -16.71 -21.00 1.79
CA ILE A 505 -16.65 -21.53 0.44
C ILE A 505 -15.63 -20.75 -0.39
N GLY A 506 -14.48 -21.36 -0.65
CA GLY A 506 -13.48 -20.85 -1.58
C GLY A 506 -13.71 -21.28 -3.03
N GLY A 507 -12.77 -20.98 -3.91
CA GLY A 507 -12.83 -21.28 -5.34
C GLY A 507 -12.18 -22.60 -5.74
N ARG A 508 -12.37 -23.00 -7.03
CA ARG A 508 -11.84 -24.25 -7.62
C ARG A 508 -10.35 -24.22 -7.97
N SER A 509 -9.81 -23.06 -8.29
CA SER A 509 -8.45 -22.96 -8.83
C SER A 509 -7.40 -22.91 -7.73
N LYS A 510 -6.16 -23.33 -8.03
CA LYS A 510 -5.03 -23.21 -7.08
C LYS A 510 -4.69 -21.77 -6.69
N ASN A 511 -5.22 -20.78 -7.40
CA ASN A 511 -5.05 -19.36 -7.13
C ASN A 511 -6.30 -18.71 -6.51
N ALA A 512 -7.35 -19.51 -6.22
CA ALA A 512 -8.57 -19.04 -5.55
C ALA A 512 -8.46 -19.25 -4.04
N ASP A 513 -9.37 -18.62 -3.29
CA ASP A 513 -9.49 -18.78 -1.84
C ASP A 513 -9.74 -20.25 -1.48
N TRP A 514 -9.29 -20.65 -0.31
CA TRP A 514 -9.43 -22.02 0.18
C TRP A 514 -10.84 -22.28 0.70
N SER A 515 -11.33 -23.50 0.49
CA SER A 515 -12.54 -23.95 1.14
C SER A 515 -12.22 -24.55 2.51
N VAL A 516 -12.98 -24.13 3.52
CA VAL A 516 -12.76 -24.55 4.92
C VAL A 516 -14.04 -25.06 5.54
N ILE A 517 -13.96 -26.22 6.23
CA ILE A 517 -15.02 -26.72 7.10
C ILE A 517 -14.45 -26.84 8.50
N CYS A 518 -14.97 -26.10 9.46
CA CYS A 518 -14.54 -26.12 10.86
C CYS A 518 -15.59 -26.74 11.76
N VAL A 519 -15.17 -27.61 12.69
CA VAL A 519 -16.06 -28.25 13.66
C VAL A 519 -15.73 -27.79 15.07
N PHE A 520 -16.73 -27.25 15.76
CA PHE A 520 -16.65 -26.87 17.17
C PHE A 520 -17.34 -27.88 18.06
N ASP A 521 -16.72 -28.28 19.18
CA ASP A 521 -17.35 -29.00 20.30
C ASP A 521 -17.65 -27.99 21.42
N ARG A 522 -18.90 -27.90 21.80
CA ARG A 522 -19.45 -26.97 22.79
C ARG A 522 -19.71 -27.64 24.14
N TYR A 523 -19.32 -28.93 24.32
CA TYR A 523 -19.61 -29.72 25.51
C TYR A 523 -19.31 -28.98 26.82
N TRP A 524 -18.11 -28.43 26.91
CA TRP A 524 -17.63 -27.76 28.14
C TRP A 524 -18.37 -26.45 28.47
N MET A 525 -19.12 -25.90 27.54
CA MET A 525 -19.94 -24.71 27.81
C MET A 525 -21.05 -24.96 28.81
N MET A 526 -21.50 -26.24 29.00
CA MET A 526 -22.49 -26.60 30.03
C MET A 526 -22.00 -26.30 31.44
N GLU A 527 -20.69 -26.36 31.66
CA GLU A 527 -20.02 -26.12 32.94
C GLU A 527 -19.32 -24.75 33.01
N GLY A 528 -19.68 -23.80 32.13
CA GLY A 528 -19.05 -22.48 32.05
C GLY A 528 -17.66 -22.50 31.39
N GLY A 529 -17.29 -23.59 30.73
CA GLY A 529 -16.07 -23.72 29.93
C GLY A 529 -16.20 -23.12 28.54
N LYS A 530 -15.29 -23.47 27.65
CA LYS A 530 -15.09 -22.86 26.31
C LYS A 530 -15.40 -23.85 25.20
N PRO A 531 -15.86 -23.40 24.02
CA PRO A 531 -15.92 -24.23 22.82
C PRO A 531 -14.50 -24.54 22.31
N TYR A 532 -14.31 -25.71 21.74
CA TYR A 532 -13.05 -26.21 21.19
C TYR A 532 -13.17 -26.48 19.71
N VAL A 533 -12.16 -26.11 18.92
CA VAL A 533 -12.02 -26.64 17.55
C VAL A 533 -11.59 -28.10 17.65
N VAL A 534 -12.38 -29.02 17.07
CA VAL A 534 -12.16 -30.47 17.18
C VAL A 534 -11.83 -31.13 15.86
N ALA A 535 -12.26 -30.55 14.73
CA ALA A 535 -11.85 -31.01 13.41
C ALA A 535 -11.87 -29.84 12.41
N GLN A 536 -11.10 -30.00 11.32
CA GLN A 536 -11.05 -29.04 10.22
C GLN A 536 -10.72 -29.75 8.92
N TRP A 537 -11.52 -29.49 7.90
CA TRP A 537 -11.23 -29.82 6.52
C TRP A 537 -10.73 -28.55 5.80
N TYR A 538 -9.69 -28.69 4.96
CA TYR A 538 -9.05 -27.55 4.29
C TYR A 538 -8.56 -27.99 2.90
N GLY A 539 -9.10 -27.41 1.83
CA GLY A 539 -8.76 -27.84 0.47
C GLY A 539 -9.46 -27.04 -0.63
N HIS A 540 -9.25 -27.46 -1.86
CA HIS A 540 -9.96 -26.97 -3.05
C HIS A 540 -10.88 -28.08 -3.59
N ILE A 541 -12.16 -27.79 -3.73
CA ILE A 541 -13.19 -28.74 -4.23
C ILE A 541 -14.32 -27.92 -4.86
N ASP A 542 -15.11 -28.57 -5.72
CA ASP A 542 -16.30 -27.95 -6.29
C ASP A 542 -17.32 -27.59 -5.21
N MET A 543 -17.95 -26.42 -5.31
CA MET A 543 -18.83 -25.85 -4.28
C MET A 543 -19.97 -26.81 -3.88
N ASP A 544 -20.60 -27.48 -4.84
CA ASP A 544 -21.67 -28.46 -4.57
C ASP A 544 -21.13 -29.66 -3.82
N LEU A 545 -19.95 -30.17 -4.19
CA LEU A 545 -19.29 -31.27 -3.49
C LEU A 545 -18.85 -30.88 -2.09
N LEU A 546 -18.38 -29.62 -1.90
CA LEU A 546 -18.03 -29.10 -0.59
C LEU A 546 -19.24 -29.09 0.36
N ALA A 547 -20.41 -28.63 -0.12
CA ALA A 547 -21.62 -28.58 0.68
C ALA A 547 -22.08 -30.01 1.11
N TRP A 548 -21.98 -30.98 0.22
CA TRP A 548 -22.25 -32.37 0.57
C TRP A 548 -21.21 -33.00 1.50
N LYS A 549 -19.91 -32.65 1.33
CA LYS A 549 -18.83 -33.04 2.25
C LYS A 549 -19.07 -32.46 3.65
N ALA A 550 -19.48 -31.22 3.74
CA ALA A 550 -19.83 -30.59 5.00
C ALA A 550 -21.01 -31.28 5.70
N ALA A 551 -22.04 -31.68 4.94
CA ALA A 551 -23.17 -32.44 5.46
C ALA A 551 -22.73 -33.83 5.97
N GLN A 552 -21.81 -34.53 5.28
CA GLN A 552 -21.22 -35.80 5.77
C GLN A 552 -20.47 -35.60 7.09
N ILE A 553 -19.63 -34.53 7.19
CA ILE A 553 -18.90 -34.23 8.40
C ILE A 553 -19.86 -33.87 9.55
N ALA A 554 -20.92 -33.10 9.27
CA ALA A 554 -21.93 -32.76 10.26
C ALA A 554 -22.70 -34.03 10.74
N LYS A 555 -23.00 -34.95 9.81
CA LYS A 555 -23.59 -36.26 10.14
C LYS A 555 -22.67 -37.10 11.01
N TYR A 556 -21.36 -37.15 10.67
CA TYR A 556 -20.36 -37.85 11.46
C TYR A 556 -20.23 -37.29 12.88
N TYR A 557 -20.39 -36.00 13.06
CA TYR A 557 -20.38 -35.32 14.37
C TYR A 557 -21.80 -35.24 14.98
N ASN A 558 -22.50 -36.38 15.01
CA ASN A 558 -23.78 -36.62 15.72
C ASN A 558 -24.90 -35.65 15.29
N ASP A 559 -25.08 -35.48 14.00
CA ASP A 559 -26.05 -34.55 13.43
C ASP A 559 -25.86 -33.10 13.90
N ALA A 560 -24.63 -32.58 13.84
CA ALA A 560 -24.24 -31.22 14.22
C ALA A 560 -25.08 -30.15 13.51
N LEU A 561 -25.24 -28.97 14.11
CA LEU A 561 -25.78 -27.82 13.39
C LEU A 561 -24.84 -27.47 12.23
N LEU A 562 -25.33 -27.52 11.00
CA LEU A 562 -24.56 -27.20 9.78
C LEU A 562 -24.85 -25.79 9.34
N VAL A 563 -23.80 -24.97 9.30
CA VAL A 563 -23.82 -23.58 8.86
C VAL A 563 -22.93 -23.40 7.64
N ILE A 564 -23.53 -23.13 6.49
CA ILE A 564 -22.80 -22.90 5.24
C ILE A 564 -22.87 -21.40 4.92
N GLU A 565 -21.75 -20.78 4.60
CA GLU A 565 -21.75 -19.42 4.09
C GLU A 565 -22.41 -19.40 2.70
N SER A 566 -23.37 -18.50 2.50
CA SER A 566 -24.20 -18.49 1.30
C SER A 566 -23.83 -17.45 0.25
N ASN A 567 -22.86 -16.57 0.52
CA ASN A 567 -22.52 -15.45 -0.37
C ASN A 567 -22.11 -15.90 -1.77
N THR A 568 -21.19 -16.85 -1.83
CA THR A 568 -20.69 -17.42 -3.09
C THR A 568 -21.77 -18.22 -3.81
N LEU A 569 -22.75 -18.73 -3.05
CA LEU A 569 -23.88 -19.48 -3.59
C LEU A 569 -25.05 -18.57 -4.03
N GLU A 570 -25.08 -17.29 -3.65
CA GLU A 570 -26.14 -16.32 -3.98
C GLU A 570 -25.71 -15.29 -5.02
N THR A 571 -24.41 -15.13 -5.30
CA THR A 571 -23.89 -14.21 -6.31
C THR A 571 -24.02 -14.84 -7.71
N LYS A 572 -24.62 -14.09 -8.63
CA LYS A 572 -24.67 -14.43 -10.06
C LYS A 572 -23.30 -14.21 -10.69
N ASP A 573 -22.37 -15.11 -10.50
CA ASP A 573 -21.10 -15.08 -11.20
C ASP A 573 -21.30 -15.38 -12.68
N LYS A 574 -20.76 -14.54 -13.57
CA LYS A 574 -20.91 -14.68 -15.03
C LYS A 574 -20.37 -16.01 -15.57
N GLU A 575 -19.44 -16.64 -14.89
CA GLU A 575 -18.91 -17.96 -15.27
C GLU A 575 -19.90 -19.09 -14.99
N HIS A 576 -20.75 -18.97 -13.95
CA HIS A 576 -21.78 -19.95 -13.65
C HIS A 576 -23.07 -19.81 -14.49
N ILE A 577 -23.31 -18.64 -15.09
CA ILE A 577 -24.46 -18.42 -16.00
C ILE A 577 -24.30 -19.23 -17.31
N LEU A 578 -23.09 -19.55 -17.72
CA LEU A 578 -22.80 -20.35 -18.92
C LEU A 578 -23.06 -21.85 -18.75
N GLU A 579 -23.19 -22.37 -17.52
CA GLU A 579 -23.44 -23.79 -17.22
C GLU A 579 -24.88 -24.10 -16.68
N GLY A 580 -25.82 -23.13 -16.76
CA GLY A 580 -27.25 -23.43 -16.53
C GLY A 580 -27.81 -23.15 -15.14
N GLY A 581 -28.03 -21.85 -14.81
CA GLY A 581 -29.13 -21.43 -13.93
C GLY A 581 -28.85 -21.45 -12.42
N ASP A 582 -29.63 -20.70 -11.67
CA ASP A 582 -29.72 -20.49 -10.22
C ASP A 582 -29.43 -21.75 -9.36
N GLN A 583 -28.15 -22.15 -9.22
CA GLN A 583 -27.80 -23.39 -8.51
C GLN A 583 -27.65 -23.22 -6.99
N SER A 584 -27.48 -22.02 -6.48
CA SER A 584 -27.13 -21.79 -5.06
C SER A 584 -28.27 -22.05 -4.08
N GLU A 585 -29.46 -21.56 -4.35
CA GLU A 585 -30.66 -21.87 -3.58
C GLU A 585 -31.02 -23.34 -3.69
N PHE A 586 -30.71 -23.91 -4.85
CA PHE A 586 -30.98 -25.33 -5.16
C PHE A 586 -30.13 -26.29 -4.33
N ILE A 587 -28.82 -26.01 -4.13
CA ILE A 587 -27.92 -26.90 -3.36
C ILE A 587 -28.31 -26.95 -1.88
N LEU A 588 -28.56 -25.79 -1.27
CA LEU A 588 -28.97 -25.71 0.14
C LEU A 588 -30.32 -26.35 0.37
N ASN A 589 -31.27 -26.24 -0.57
CA ASN A 589 -32.55 -26.92 -0.52
C ASN A 589 -32.42 -28.43 -0.68
N GLN A 590 -31.54 -28.93 -1.59
CA GLN A 590 -31.25 -30.36 -1.71
C GLN A 590 -30.63 -30.94 -0.43
N ILE A 591 -29.74 -30.21 0.25
CA ILE A 591 -29.19 -30.65 1.54
C ILE A 591 -30.28 -30.68 2.60
N LYS A 592 -31.17 -29.69 2.66
CA LYS A 592 -32.29 -29.63 3.59
C LYS A 592 -33.23 -30.81 3.45
N ASP A 593 -33.44 -31.31 2.23
CA ASP A 593 -34.28 -32.48 1.97
C ASP A 593 -33.74 -33.79 2.57
N VAL A 594 -32.48 -33.83 2.97
CA VAL A 594 -31.80 -35.05 3.49
C VAL A 594 -31.07 -34.83 4.81
N TYR A 595 -30.88 -33.56 5.23
CA TYR A 595 -30.23 -33.18 6.49
C TYR A 595 -31.05 -32.11 7.21
N ASP A 596 -31.65 -32.48 8.34
CA ASP A 596 -32.64 -31.66 9.03
C ASP A 596 -32.02 -30.49 9.83
N ASN A 597 -30.78 -30.65 10.35
CA ASN A 597 -30.14 -29.69 11.23
C ASN A 597 -29.29 -28.64 10.45
N LEU A 598 -29.88 -28.04 9.43
CA LEU A 598 -29.30 -27.01 8.62
C LEU A 598 -29.68 -25.62 9.18
N TYR A 599 -28.70 -24.72 9.34
CA TYR A 599 -28.91 -23.36 9.82
C TYR A 599 -29.83 -22.56 8.90
N ALA A 600 -30.86 -21.99 9.51
CA ALA A 600 -31.81 -21.11 8.85
C ALA A 600 -31.74 -19.71 9.42
N ARG A 601 -31.76 -18.70 8.55
CA ARG A 601 -31.77 -17.28 8.96
C ARG A 601 -33.05 -16.95 9.72
N LYS A 602 -32.91 -16.11 10.76
CA LYS A 602 -34.06 -15.60 11.51
C LYS A 602 -34.92 -14.74 10.58
N GLN A 603 -36.19 -15.07 10.49
CA GLN A 603 -37.18 -14.27 9.76
C GLN A 603 -37.72 -13.15 10.64
N SER A 604 -37.95 -11.97 10.06
CA SER A 604 -38.64 -10.87 10.72
C SER A 604 -40.14 -11.20 10.84
N GLU A 605 -40.86 -10.54 11.76
CA GLU A 605 -42.32 -10.66 11.87
C GLU A 605 -43.03 -10.32 10.55
N SER A 606 -42.51 -9.36 9.78
CA SER A 606 -43.03 -9.00 8.47
C SER A 606 -42.83 -10.13 7.45
N ASP A 607 -41.71 -10.82 7.47
CA ASP A 607 -41.42 -11.94 6.57
C ASP A 607 -42.32 -13.11 6.84
N ILE A 608 -42.57 -13.43 8.11
CA ILE A 608 -43.51 -14.48 8.54
C ILE A 608 -44.94 -14.12 8.11
N LYS A 609 -45.39 -12.86 8.30
CA LYS A 609 -46.71 -12.42 7.86
C LYS A 609 -46.87 -12.47 6.33
N ASN A 610 -45.82 -12.18 5.59
CA ASN A 610 -45.82 -12.17 4.12
C ASN A 610 -45.52 -13.55 3.53
N LYS A 611 -45.36 -14.60 4.35
CA LYS A 611 -45.03 -15.97 3.94
C LYS A 611 -43.77 -16.05 3.06
N VAL A 612 -42.77 -15.25 3.37
CA VAL A 612 -41.48 -15.29 2.68
C VAL A 612 -40.82 -16.67 2.95
N PRO A 613 -40.28 -17.36 1.95
CA PRO A 613 -39.60 -18.64 2.17
C PRO A 613 -38.44 -18.53 3.15
N VAL A 614 -38.20 -19.56 3.94
CA VAL A 614 -37.03 -19.63 4.85
C VAL A 614 -35.77 -19.71 4.03
N LYS A 615 -34.81 -18.81 4.32
CA LYS A 615 -33.48 -18.84 3.70
C LYS A 615 -32.50 -19.60 4.58
N TYR A 616 -31.78 -20.53 3.98
CA TYR A 616 -30.77 -21.34 4.65
C TYR A 616 -29.39 -20.75 4.45
N GLY A 617 -28.45 -21.13 5.32
CA GLY A 617 -27.05 -20.66 5.29
C GLY A 617 -26.85 -19.27 5.91
N PHE A 618 -25.62 -18.98 6.32
CA PHE A 618 -25.21 -17.68 6.87
C PHE A 618 -24.83 -16.74 5.73
N HIS A 619 -25.31 -15.51 5.76
CA HIS A 619 -25.02 -14.51 4.73
C HIS A 619 -24.09 -13.43 5.27
N THR A 620 -22.87 -13.39 4.74
CA THR A 620 -21.86 -12.39 5.08
C THR A 620 -22.01 -11.18 4.16
N ASN A 621 -22.33 -10.02 4.71
CA ASN A 621 -22.50 -8.77 3.97
C ASN A 621 -21.90 -7.60 4.76
N VAL A 622 -22.06 -6.37 4.23
CA VAL A 622 -21.55 -5.14 4.86
C VAL A 622 -22.03 -4.94 6.30
N ALA A 623 -23.21 -5.46 6.66
CA ALA A 623 -23.77 -5.35 8.01
C ALA A 623 -23.35 -6.53 8.92
N THR A 624 -23.33 -7.76 8.41
CA THR A 624 -23.07 -8.96 9.21
C THR A 624 -21.55 -9.22 9.39
N LYS A 625 -20.69 -8.89 8.42
CA LYS A 625 -19.23 -9.08 8.55
C LYS A 625 -18.66 -8.30 9.74
N PRO A 626 -18.92 -7.01 9.92
CA PRO A 626 -18.46 -6.26 11.12
C PRO A 626 -18.98 -6.84 12.43
N MET A 627 -20.20 -7.39 12.45
CA MET A 627 -20.81 -7.99 13.63
C MET A 627 -20.05 -9.25 14.06
N VAL A 628 -19.82 -10.20 13.15
CA VAL A 628 -19.10 -11.44 13.48
C VAL A 628 -17.63 -11.17 13.84
N ILE A 629 -16.98 -10.20 13.18
CA ILE A 629 -15.62 -9.78 13.50
C ILE A 629 -15.56 -9.13 14.90
N SER A 630 -16.55 -8.31 15.27
CA SER A 630 -16.62 -7.71 16.60
C SER A 630 -16.71 -8.78 17.71
N VAL A 631 -17.48 -9.83 17.49
CA VAL A 631 -17.54 -10.97 18.41
C VAL A 631 -16.21 -11.70 18.47
N LEU A 632 -15.57 -11.93 17.34
CA LEU A 632 -14.25 -12.58 17.30
C LEU A 632 -13.19 -11.77 18.04
N VAL A 633 -13.18 -10.44 17.88
CA VAL A 633 -12.29 -9.52 18.63
C VAL A 633 -12.49 -9.67 20.14
N GLN A 634 -13.74 -9.72 20.61
CA GLN A 634 -14.04 -9.95 22.02
C GLN A 634 -13.56 -11.32 22.47
N VAL A 635 -13.85 -12.38 21.72
CA VAL A 635 -13.47 -13.75 22.03
C VAL A 635 -11.95 -13.91 22.11
N ILE A 636 -11.19 -13.26 21.22
CA ILE A 636 -9.71 -13.30 21.25
C ILE A 636 -9.19 -12.51 22.44
N ARG A 637 -9.70 -11.31 22.69
CA ARG A 637 -9.30 -10.49 23.83
C ARG A 637 -9.49 -11.23 25.17
N GLU A 638 -10.62 -11.91 25.33
CA GLU A 638 -11.03 -12.59 26.57
C GLU A 638 -10.63 -14.07 26.60
N GLN A 639 -10.00 -14.59 25.53
CA GLN A 639 -9.56 -15.99 25.42
C GLN A 639 -10.70 -17.00 25.59
N LEU A 640 -11.85 -16.79 24.94
CA LEU A 640 -13.09 -17.53 25.19
C LEU A 640 -13.24 -18.83 24.38
N TYR A 641 -12.27 -19.27 23.58
CA TYR A 641 -12.31 -20.56 22.89
C TYR A 641 -10.92 -21.19 22.86
N VAL A 642 -10.83 -22.43 22.36
CA VAL A 642 -9.57 -23.14 22.20
C VAL A 642 -9.32 -23.41 20.72
N GLU A 643 -8.31 -22.75 20.14
CA GLU A 643 -7.81 -23.01 18.80
C GLU A 643 -6.87 -24.22 18.79
N ARG A 644 -6.88 -24.97 17.69
CA ARG A 644 -6.03 -26.15 17.49
C ARG A 644 -5.09 -26.01 16.30
N ASP A 645 -5.42 -25.15 15.34
CA ASP A 645 -4.68 -24.93 14.11
C ASP A 645 -3.92 -23.60 14.17
N ASP A 646 -2.60 -23.63 14.13
CA ASP A 646 -1.74 -22.44 14.18
C ASP A 646 -1.83 -21.58 12.90
N ARG A 647 -2.20 -22.16 11.74
CA ARG A 647 -2.43 -21.41 10.49
C ARG A 647 -3.51 -20.33 10.65
N CYS A 648 -4.55 -20.61 11.45
CA CYS A 648 -5.60 -19.63 11.76
C CYS A 648 -5.05 -18.42 12.54
N LEU A 649 -4.03 -18.63 13.39
CA LEU A 649 -3.40 -17.54 14.10
C LEU A 649 -2.59 -16.61 13.18
N ASP A 650 -2.00 -17.17 12.12
CA ASP A 650 -1.29 -16.38 11.12
C ASP A 650 -2.26 -15.51 10.30
N GLU A 651 -3.49 -15.99 10.04
CA GLU A 651 -4.55 -15.16 9.43
C GLU A 651 -5.00 -14.03 10.38
N TYR A 652 -5.15 -14.29 11.70
CA TYR A 652 -5.44 -13.22 12.67
C TYR A 652 -4.38 -12.13 12.67
N LEU A 653 -3.10 -12.47 12.57
CA LEU A 653 -1.99 -11.51 12.58
C LEU A 653 -1.90 -10.69 11.28
N THR A 654 -2.53 -11.15 10.21
CA THR A 654 -2.53 -10.48 8.90
C THR A 654 -3.87 -9.86 8.53
N TYR A 655 -4.85 -9.89 9.44
CA TYR A 655 -6.17 -9.32 9.22
C TYR A 655 -6.23 -7.85 9.60
N GLU A 656 -6.70 -7.01 8.69
CA GLU A 656 -6.61 -5.56 8.78
C GLU A 656 -7.98 -4.89 8.63
N LYS A 657 -8.08 -3.68 9.19
CA LYS A 657 -9.22 -2.80 9.00
C LYS A 657 -8.81 -1.59 8.17
N ASN A 658 -9.33 -1.50 6.95
CA ASN A 658 -9.12 -0.39 6.03
C ASN A 658 -10.38 0.49 5.96
N GLY A 659 -10.42 1.55 6.77
CA GLY A 659 -11.62 2.40 6.90
C GLY A 659 -12.80 1.64 7.51
N THR A 660 -13.82 1.33 6.73
CA THR A 660 -15.01 0.54 7.15
C THR A 660 -14.93 -0.93 6.73
N VAL A 661 -13.92 -1.33 5.97
CA VAL A 661 -13.77 -2.68 5.41
C VAL A 661 -12.82 -3.51 6.27
N TYR A 662 -13.20 -4.75 6.55
CA TYR A 662 -12.37 -5.76 7.20
C TYR A 662 -11.93 -6.77 6.14
N GLU A 663 -10.62 -6.95 5.98
CA GLU A 663 -10.05 -7.83 4.94
C GLU A 663 -8.68 -8.40 5.37
N ALA A 664 -8.29 -9.51 4.77
CA ALA A 664 -6.91 -10.00 4.91
C ALA A 664 -5.95 -9.03 4.19
N ALA A 665 -4.73 -8.89 4.69
CA ALA A 665 -3.68 -8.13 4.00
C ALA A 665 -3.46 -8.70 2.58
N ASP A 666 -3.10 -7.84 1.62
CA ASP A 666 -2.93 -8.24 0.22
C ASP A 666 -2.04 -9.48 0.04
N GLY A 667 -2.57 -10.50 -0.62
CA GLY A 667 -1.91 -11.78 -0.84
C GLY A 667 -1.92 -12.73 0.37
N LYS A 668 -2.77 -12.44 1.35
CA LYS A 668 -3.11 -13.30 2.49
C LYS A 668 -4.57 -13.73 2.40
N HIS A 669 -4.92 -14.75 3.17
CA HIS A 669 -6.26 -15.36 3.21
C HIS A 669 -6.93 -15.10 4.56
N ASP A 670 -8.26 -15.10 4.61
CA ASP A 670 -9.08 -15.01 5.83
C ASP A 670 -10.10 -16.17 5.95
N ASP A 671 -9.92 -17.24 5.17
CA ASP A 671 -10.85 -18.38 5.08
C ASP A 671 -10.98 -19.12 6.43
N LEU A 672 -9.86 -19.39 7.10
CA LEU A 672 -9.86 -19.98 8.44
C LEU A 672 -10.49 -19.04 9.46
N LEU A 673 -10.09 -17.75 9.42
CA LEU A 673 -10.60 -16.71 10.29
C LEU A 673 -12.11 -16.57 10.16
N MET A 674 -12.66 -16.55 8.94
CA MET A 674 -14.10 -16.39 8.71
C MET A 674 -14.90 -17.53 9.27
N THR A 675 -14.46 -18.78 9.16
CA THR A 675 -15.14 -19.92 9.80
C THR A 675 -15.17 -19.76 11.33
N ARG A 676 -14.12 -19.20 11.96
CA ARG A 676 -14.10 -18.91 13.40
C ARG A 676 -15.02 -17.74 13.75
N ALA A 677 -15.02 -16.68 12.97
CA ALA A 677 -15.87 -15.51 13.20
C ALA A 677 -17.36 -15.88 13.19
N ILE A 678 -17.80 -16.61 12.15
CA ILE A 678 -19.17 -17.07 12.02
C ILE A 678 -19.49 -18.10 13.11
N GLY A 679 -18.62 -19.10 13.30
CA GLY A 679 -18.85 -20.19 14.26
C GLY A 679 -18.94 -19.70 15.70
N LEU A 680 -18.05 -18.84 16.14
CA LEU A 680 -18.07 -18.30 17.50
C LEU A 680 -19.24 -17.33 17.72
N HIS A 681 -19.62 -16.55 16.69
CA HIS A 681 -20.84 -15.76 16.76
C HIS A 681 -22.06 -16.62 17.03
N ILE A 682 -22.23 -17.72 16.31
CA ILE A 682 -23.34 -18.66 16.50
C ILE A 682 -23.24 -19.38 17.84
N CYS A 683 -22.04 -19.81 18.25
CA CYS A 683 -21.81 -20.45 19.54
C CYS A 683 -22.27 -19.61 20.73
N PHE A 684 -22.04 -18.33 20.71
CA PHE A 684 -22.30 -17.44 21.85
C PHE A 684 -23.62 -16.67 21.76
N ASN A 685 -24.13 -16.39 20.55
CA ASN A 685 -25.27 -15.47 20.40
C ASN A 685 -26.53 -16.09 19.82
N GLU A 686 -26.43 -17.25 19.13
CA GLU A 686 -27.61 -17.78 18.41
C GLU A 686 -28.01 -19.19 18.82
N MET A 687 -27.04 -20.03 19.13
CA MET A 687 -27.30 -21.45 19.43
C MET A 687 -27.55 -21.63 20.94
N GLU A 688 -28.63 -22.34 21.31
CA GLU A 688 -28.91 -22.67 22.72
C GLU A 688 -27.71 -23.41 23.36
N MET A 689 -27.56 -23.27 24.67
CA MET A 689 -26.52 -23.98 25.43
C MET A 689 -26.72 -25.52 25.28
N PRO A 690 -25.60 -26.28 25.19
CA PRO A 690 -25.70 -27.72 25.17
C PRO A 690 -26.39 -28.20 26.45
N LYS A 691 -27.22 -29.26 26.31
CA LYS A 691 -27.93 -29.87 27.43
C LYS A 691 -27.82 -31.37 27.33
N MET A 692 -27.56 -32.02 28.46
CA MET A 692 -27.57 -33.46 28.60
C MET A 692 -29.04 -33.96 28.82
N ILE A 693 -29.50 -34.88 27.99
CA ILE A 693 -30.80 -35.51 28.08
C ILE A 693 -30.60 -36.98 28.35
N GLU A 694 -30.96 -37.43 29.56
CA GLU A 694 -30.91 -38.85 29.91
C GLU A 694 -32.02 -39.63 29.21
N TYR A 695 -31.71 -40.80 28.69
CA TYR A 695 -32.69 -41.71 28.19
C TYR A 695 -33.43 -42.33 29.37
N LYS A 696 -34.73 -42.05 29.53
CA LYS A 696 -35.56 -42.76 30.51
C LYS A 696 -35.62 -44.24 30.11
N THR A 697 -34.85 -45.05 30.78
CA THR A 697 -34.97 -46.53 30.67
C THR A 697 -36.38 -46.89 31.16
N ARG A 698 -37.31 -47.22 30.26
CA ARG A 698 -38.56 -47.89 30.64
C ARG A 698 -38.17 -49.27 31.17
N VAL A 699 -38.03 -49.42 32.47
CA VAL A 699 -38.01 -50.71 33.12
C VAL A 699 -39.41 -51.27 32.87
N MET A 700 -39.55 -52.19 31.89
CA MET A 700 -40.70 -53.03 31.76
C MET A 700 -40.70 -54.04 32.95
N THR A 701 -41.29 -53.64 34.05
CA THR A 701 -41.66 -54.56 35.08
C THR A 701 -42.72 -55.50 34.46
N ARG A 702 -42.30 -56.70 34.00
CA ARG A 702 -43.20 -57.82 33.75
C ARG A 702 -43.86 -58.14 35.07
N LYS A 703 -45.15 -57.78 35.27
CA LYS A 703 -45.99 -58.34 36.27
C LYS A 703 -46.17 -59.84 35.89
N VAL A 704 -45.43 -60.69 36.53
CA VAL A 704 -45.72 -62.12 36.56
C VAL A 704 -46.97 -62.27 37.42
N SER A 705 -48.11 -62.41 36.76
CA SER A 705 -49.31 -62.88 37.45
C SER A 705 -49.10 -64.36 37.80
N VAL A 706 -48.77 -64.62 39.06
CA VAL A 706 -48.88 -65.98 39.61
C VAL A 706 -50.36 -66.25 39.82
N SER A 707 -50.97 -67.08 38.95
CA SER A 707 -52.29 -67.66 39.17
C SER A 707 -52.09 -68.80 40.20
N ALA A 708 -52.71 -68.61 41.34
CA ALA A 708 -52.86 -69.66 42.29
C ALA A 708 -53.81 -70.74 41.65
N ALA A 709 -53.29 -71.85 41.25
CA ALA A 709 -54.06 -73.05 40.92
C ALA A 709 -53.69 -74.14 41.89
N THR A 710 -54.61 -74.35 42.77
CA THR A 710 -55.20 -75.55 43.27
C THR A 710 -54.34 -76.70 43.79
N ILE A 711 -54.38 -76.80 45.06
CA ILE A 711 -54.06 -77.99 45.82
C ILE A 711 -55.27 -78.93 45.69
N ILE A 712 -55.02 -80.17 45.24
CA ILE A 712 -55.49 -81.38 45.88
C ILE A 712 -54.43 -82.47 45.71
#